data_9c388ef12f2ab5323c47b0be0b886f09
#
_entry.id   9c388ef12f2ab5323c47b0be0b886f09
#
_cell.length_a   1.000
_cell.length_b   1.000
_cell.length_c   1.000
_cell.angle_alpha   90.00
_cell.angle_beta   90.00
_cell.angle_gamma   90.00
#
_symmetry.space_group_name_H-M   'P 1'
#
loop_
_entity.id
_entity.type
_entity.pdbx_description
1 polymer ?
#
loop_
_entity_poly.entity_id
_entity_poly.type
_entity_poly.pdbx_seq_one_letter_code
_entity_poly.pdbx_strand_id
1 'polypeptide(L)'
;MATAKSDGQTRDAESICPYCGVGCRLWAESVYNQIIRVKGVADAPANLGGICAKGATLPQVISTPDRLIQPQIRVSRSGEFRPVTWDAALDHAVERFQAIIDKHGPDSVAFYGSGQLDSEAVYVVGKLFKGSIGTNNTDSNSRLCMAAAVAGYRSSLGADGPPPCYADIDDADCITVWGSNMAEAHPVTFDRVKARRKADPSVELIVIDPRRTLTAEQATLHVPVAPGGDIPLMNAVGRILLESDDIDHRYIASHTAGFDEYFHFITAESFDSWVEASGVPESVVRDLAARVGRSKTWLTFYCMGLNQSTVGMWKNNSLINLHLLTGQIGKPGAGPFSLTGQPNAMGGREGGLLSHQLPGYRFVDDPCHRADVEASWNRPAGSISTTPGLTAVEMFRALESGRLKAMWIAATNPAVSMPDLHMVRRALAKAELVIVQDAYHPTETTRIADVLFPAAQWSEKTGTSTSSERLVSRSDPIIDPPGAAIPDWQIIARFAQRMGYDGFDYKTSEEIWDEFIPLTKGRPCDMAGITSARLKKERHLRWPCPTAEHPGTERLYTNGIFPTSDGRAKFLPRTHREPRETTDHEFPLVLTTGRLYAHWHTMTRTGKSPKLVQREPGAFVEVHPDDAVQHGLVAGQIAELASRRGTLRLPVRINPGLSRGLVFVPFHWGDQHGEQTAANYLTISAIGRIAKQPEFKYCAVRLAPAPDALKPEPTYARTTRRDRPLRATVVETRSTSASS
;
A
#
# COMPACT_ATOMS: atom_id res chain seq x y z
N MET A 1 -23.97 -9.36 29.80
CA MET A 1 -24.93 -10.36 29.35
C MET A 1 -24.39 -10.96 28.07
N ALA A 2 -24.05 -12.24 28.08
CA ALA A 2 -23.59 -12.96 26.91
C ALA A 2 -24.78 -13.13 25.96
N THR A 3 -24.70 -12.52 24.78
CA THR A 3 -25.68 -12.74 23.70
C THR A 3 -25.59 -14.20 23.26
N ALA A 4 -26.74 -14.87 23.27
CA ALA A 4 -26.89 -16.26 22.85
C ALA A 4 -26.31 -16.46 21.45
N LYS A 5 -25.38 -17.40 21.29
CA LYS A 5 -24.90 -17.90 20.02
C LYS A 5 -26.09 -18.46 19.25
N SER A 6 -26.36 -17.92 18.06
CA SER A 6 -27.36 -18.48 17.14
C SER A 6 -26.77 -19.77 16.55
N ASP A 7 -27.11 -20.90 17.16
CA ASP A 7 -26.78 -22.21 16.63
C ASP A 7 -27.51 -22.46 15.30
N GLY A 8 -26.72 -22.70 14.25
CA GLY A 8 -27.22 -23.35 13.02
C GLY A 8 -27.68 -22.43 11.88
N GLN A 9 -27.50 -21.10 11.94
CA GLN A 9 -27.96 -20.24 10.86
C GLN A 9 -26.87 -20.03 9.78
N THR A 10 -27.24 -20.27 8.52
CA THR A 10 -26.52 -19.78 7.35
C THR A 10 -26.70 -18.27 7.31
N ARG A 11 -25.57 -17.54 7.15
CA ARG A 11 -25.55 -16.09 6.94
C ARG A 11 -24.83 -15.79 5.63
N ASP A 12 -25.26 -14.77 4.93
CA ASP A 12 -24.53 -14.21 3.81
C ASP A 12 -24.47 -12.69 3.93
N ALA A 13 -23.37 -12.12 3.50
CA ALA A 13 -23.16 -10.68 3.50
C ALA A 13 -22.14 -10.26 2.44
N GLU A 14 -22.19 -8.98 2.11
CA GLU A 14 -21.18 -8.35 1.28
C GLU A 14 -20.15 -7.62 2.15
N SER A 15 -18.89 -7.74 1.78
CA SER A 15 -17.77 -7.10 2.44
C SER A 15 -16.72 -6.70 1.41
N ILE A 16 -15.64 -6.05 1.87
CA ILE A 16 -14.52 -5.65 1.01
C ILE A 16 -13.33 -6.58 1.25
N CYS A 17 -12.68 -6.98 0.16
CA CYS A 17 -11.48 -7.81 0.21
C CYS A 17 -10.38 -7.11 1.04
N PRO A 18 -9.83 -7.76 2.07
CA PRO A 18 -8.89 -7.14 2.99
C PRO A 18 -7.45 -7.12 2.48
N TYR A 19 -7.20 -7.41 1.20
CA TYR A 19 -5.85 -7.48 0.68
C TYR A 19 -5.39 -6.16 0.05
N CYS A 20 -5.70 -5.92 -1.22
CA CYS A 20 -5.11 -4.77 -1.91
C CYS A 20 -6.10 -3.61 -2.12
N GLY A 21 -5.55 -2.45 -2.50
CA GLY A 21 -6.29 -1.23 -2.73
C GLY A 21 -7.20 -1.23 -3.97
N VAL A 22 -7.35 -2.37 -4.68
CA VAL A 22 -8.38 -2.51 -5.72
C VAL A 22 -9.77 -2.30 -5.13
N GLY A 23 -9.99 -2.73 -3.87
CA GLY A 23 -11.30 -2.55 -3.23
C GLY A 23 -12.36 -3.52 -3.75
N CYS A 24 -11.97 -4.75 -4.12
CA CYS A 24 -12.90 -5.77 -4.60
C CYS A 24 -14.02 -6.02 -3.59
N ARG A 25 -15.27 -5.89 -4.02
CA ARG A 25 -16.43 -6.28 -3.23
C ARG A 25 -16.63 -7.77 -3.35
N LEU A 26 -16.82 -8.40 -2.20
CA LEU A 26 -17.01 -9.83 -2.03
C LEU A 26 -18.39 -10.10 -1.44
N TRP A 27 -19.06 -11.10 -1.98
CA TRP A 27 -20.14 -11.79 -1.28
C TRP A 27 -19.56 -13.04 -0.61
N ALA A 28 -19.90 -13.27 0.63
CA ALA A 28 -19.45 -14.45 1.37
C ALA A 28 -20.60 -15.10 2.12
N GLU A 29 -20.57 -16.43 2.18
CA GLU A 29 -21.51 -17.27 2.89
C GLU A 29 -20.84 -17.95 4.08
N SER A 30 -21.48 -17.94 5.23
CA SER A 30 -21.01 -18.61 6.44
C SER A 30 -22.06 -19.59 6.99
N VAL A 31 -21.58 -20.69 7.55
CA VAL A 31 -22.37 -21.70 8.24
C VAL A 31 -21.68 -22.01 9.56
N TYR A 32 -22.42 -22.07 10.66
CA TYR A 32 -21.86 -22.26 12.01
C TYR A 32 -20.70 -21.30 12.34
N ASN A 33 -20.88 -20.03 11.98
CA ASN A 33 -19.86 -18.97 12.15
C ASN A 33 -18.53 -19.22 11.43
N GLN A 34 -18.53 -20.00 10.36
CA GLN A 34 -17.38 -20.27 9.50
C GLN A 34 -17.69 -19.85 8.07
N ILE A 35 -16.81 -19.09 7.44
CA ILE A 35 -16.96 -18.71 6.04
C ILE A 35 -16.64 -19.94 5.18
N ILE A 36 -17.63 -20.39 4.43
CA ILE A 36 -17.52 -21.58 3.56
C ILE A 36 -17.30 -21.22 2.09
N ARG A 37 -17.74 -20.02 1.69
CA ARG A 37 -17.69 -19.59 0.29
C ARG A 37 -17.47 -18.09 0.17
N VAL A 38 -16.67 -17.70 -0.82
CA VAL A 38 -16.43 -16.29 -1.21
C VAL A 38 -16.46 -16.19 -2.72
N LYS A 39 -17.13 -15.16 -3.26
CA LYS A 39 -17.13 -14.80 -4.69
C LYS A 39 -17.09 -13.28 -4.86
N GLY A 40 -16.66 -12.81 -6.03
CA GLY A 40 -16.76 -11.40 -6.38
C GLY A 40 -18.23 -11.02 -6.66
N VAL A 41 -18.59 -9.78 -6.33
CA VAL A 41 -19.92 -9.20 -6.62
C VAL A 41 -19.90 -8.67 -8.06
N ALA A 42 -20.85 -9.12 -8.89
CA ALA A 42 -20.82 -8.94 -10.34
C ALA A 42 -20.93 -7.47 -10.80
N ASP A 43 -21.72 -6.68 -10.12
CA ASP A 43 -22.01 -5.27 -10.41
C ASP A 43 -21.11 -4.29 -9.63
N ALA A 44 -20.16 -4.79 -8.84
CA ALA A 44 -19.23 -3.94 -8.11
C ALA A 44 -18.23 -3.27 -9.06
N PRO A 45 -18.13 -1.94 -9.09
CA PRO A 45 -17.36 -1.21 -10.11
C PRO A 45 -15.85 -1.48 -10.05
N ALA A 46 -15.33 -1.82 -8.88
CA ALA A 46 -13.90 -2.07 -8.69
C ALA A 46 -13.44 -3.42 -9.26
N ASN A 47 -14.29 -4.44 -9.29
CA ASN A 47 -13.88 -5.80 -9.65
C ASN A 47 -14.78 -6.54 -10.64
N LEU A 48 -15.98 -6.02 -10.96
CA LEU A 48 -16.89 -6.59 -11.96
C LEU A 48 -17.04 -8.12 -11.84
N GLY A 49 -17.21 -8.61 -10.60
CA GLY A 49 -17.28 -10.05 -10.30
C GLY A 49 -15.90 -10.76 -10.20
N GLY A 50 -14.82 -10.11 -10.56
CA GLY A 50 -13.47 -10.67 -10.49
C GLY A 50 -12.99 -10.90 -9.05
N ILE A 51 -12.24 -12.00 -8.86
CA ILE A 51 -11.58 -12.33 -7.59
C ILE A 51 -10.24 -13.01 -7.87
N CYS A 52 -9.17 -12.59 -7.22
CA CYS A 52 -7.86 -13.24 -7.35
C CYS A 52 -7.70 -14.44 -6.38
N ALA A 53 -6.63 -15.22 -6.57
CA ALA A 53 -6.37 -16.39 -5.73
C ALA A 53 -6.31 -16.06 -4.23
N LYS A 54 -5.73 -14.89 -3.85
CA LYS A 54 -5.70 -14.44 -2.44
C LYS A 54 -7.12 -14.22 -1.89
N GLY A 55 -7.98 -13.54 -2.64
CA GLY A 55 -9.38 -13.33 -2.27
C GLY A 55 -10.16 -14.64 -2.19
N ALA A 56 -9.99 -15.54 -3.16
CA ALA A 56 -10.67 -16.83 -3.19
C ALA A 56 -10.26 -17.79 -2.05
N THR A 57 -9.10 -17.58 -1.44
CA THR A 57 -8.60 -18.41 -0.32
C THR A 57 -8.88 -17.80 1.07
N LEU A 58 -9.63 -16.70 1.16
CA LEU A 58 -9.96 -16.06 2.44
C LEU A 58 -10.59 -17.00 3.48
N PRO A 59 -11.48 -17.95 3.12
CA PRO A 59 -12.02 -18.91 4.11
C PRO A 59 -10.93 -19.69 4.85
N GLN A 60 -9.79 -19.97 4.19
CA GLN A 60 -8.70 -20.77 4.76
C GLN A 60 -7.86 -20.03 5.81
N VAL A 61 -7.93 -18.69 5.84
CA VAL A 61 -7.02 -17.86 6.64
C VAL A 61 -7.71 -17.16 7.82
N ILE A 62 -9.02 -17.29 7.95
CA ILE A 62 -9.80 -16.55 8.95
C ILE A 62 -9.84 -17.29 10.28
N SER A 63 -10.26 -18.56 10.26
CA SER A 63 -10.46 -19.39 11.44
C SER A 63 -9.25 -20.31 11.65
N THR A 64 -8.11 -19.74 12.03
CA THR A 64 -6.86 -20.49 12.26
C THR A 64 -6.50 -20.53 13.75
N PRO A 65 -5.76 -21.55 14.22
CA PRO A 65 -5.45 -21.72 15.64
C PRO A 65 -4.68 -20.56 16.29
N ASP A 66 -3.96 -19.79 15.48
CA ASP A 66 -3.16 -18.65 15.92
C ASP A 66 -3.94 -17.31 15.93
N ARG A 67 -5.28 -17.36 15.86
CA ARG A 67 -6.10 -16.16 16.13
C ARG A 67 -5.90 -15.70 17.56
N LEU A 68 -5.59 -14.42 17.70
CA LEU A 68 -5.56 -13.77 19.01
C LEU A 68 -7.01 -13.53 19.46
N ILE A 69 -7.46 -14.26 20.50
CA ILE A 69 -8.86 -14.30 20.91
C ILE A 69 -9.11 -13.73 22.31
N GLN A 70 -8.05 -13.40 23.05
CA GLN A 70 -8.13 -12.79 24.37
C GLN A 70 -7.03 -11.75 24.52
N PRO A 71 -7.25 -10.64 25.30
CA PRO A 71 -6.19 -9.75 25.69
C PRO A 71 -5.12 -10.50 26.48
N GLN A 72 -3.86 -10.15 26.25
CA GLN A 72 -2.73 -10.78 26.95
C GLN A 72 -1.74 -9.72 27.41
N ILE A 73 -1.17 -9.94 28.59
CA ILE A 73 -0.10 -9.12 29.15
C ILE A 73 1.05 -10.00 29.61
N ARG A 74 2.23 -9.41 29.71
CA ARG A 74 3.40 -10.01 30.36
C ARG A 74 4.11 -8.99 31.24
N VAL A 75 4.65 -9.46 32.36
CA VAL A 75 5.33 -8.61 33.33
C VAL A 75 6.73 -8.19 32.84
N SER A 76 7.40 -9.07 32.10
CA SER A 76 8.70 -8.79 31.48
C SER A 76 8.77 -9.40 30.10
N ARG A 77 9.65 -8.88 29.23
CA ARG A 77 9.80 -9.38 27.85
C ARG A 77 10.40 -10.78 27.73
N SER A 78 11.05 -11.25 28.79
CA SER A 78 11.50 -12.64 28.90
C SER A 78 10.43 -13.58 29.45
N GLY A 79 9.31 -13.03 29.98
CA GLY A 79 8.19 -13.80 30.52
C GLY A 79 7.17 -14.19 29.46
N GLU A 80 6.35 -15.18 29.82
CA GLU A 80 5.24 -15.63 28.99
C GLU A 80 4.05 -14.66 29.03
N PHE A 81 3.29 -14.61 27.95
CA PHE A 81 2.02 -13.92 27.91
C PHE A 81 0.96 -14.64 28.74
N ARG A 82 0.19 -13.86 29.49
CA ARG A 82 -0.94 -14.38 30.28
C ARG A 82 -2.23 -13.79 29.75
N PRO A 83 -3.23 -14.61 29.40
CA PRO A 83 -4.56 -14.14 29.06
C PRO A 83 -5.17 -13.43 30.27
N VAL A 84 -5.82 -12.30 30.02
CA VAL A 84 -6.51 -11.49 31.05
C VAL A 84 -7.85 -10.98 30.51
N THR A 85 -8.66 -10.36 31.37
CA THR A 85 -9.86 -9.64 30.94
C THR A 85 -9.51 -8.34 30.22
N TRP A 86 -10.45 -7.78 29.45
CA TRP A 86 -10.28 -6.47 28.82
C TRP A 86 -9.96 -5.37 29.85
N ASP A 87 -10.68 -5.38 30.99
CA ASP A 87 -10.46 -4.36 32.03
C ASP A 87 -9.03 -4.44 32.56
N ALA A 88 -8.56 -5.63 32.92
CA ALA A 88 -7.20 -5.81 33.43
C ALA A 88 -6.12 -5.43 32.38
N ALA A 89 -6.35 -5.74 31.09
CA ALA A 89 -5.43 -5.39 30.02
C ALA A 89 -5.38 -3.87 29.79
N LEU A 90 -6.55 -3.22 29.78
CA LEU A 90 -6.66 -1.77 29.61
C LEU A 90 -6.07 -1.03 30.81
N ASP A 91 -6.37 -1.45 32.04
CA ASP A 91 -5.79 -0.84 33.25
C ASP A 91 -4.27 -0.91 33.20
N HIS A 92 -3.70 -2.09 32.96
CA HIS A 92 -2.27 -2.27 32.86
C HIS A 92 -1.60 -1.43 31.74
N ALA A 93 -2.25 -1.36 30.59
CA ALA A 93 -1.72 -0.59 29.47
C ALA A 93 -1.81 0.92 29.69
N VAL A 94 -2.95 1.41 30.19
CA VAL A 94 -3.20 2.83 30.46
C VAL A 94 -2.30 3.34 31.60
N GLU A 95 -2.19 2.60 32.72
CA GLU A 95 -1.31 2.98 33.83
C GLU A 95 0.13 3.21 33.33
N ARG A 96 0.69 2.27 32.59
CA ARG A 96 2.06 2.38 32.06
C ARG A 96 2.20 3.50 31.02
N PHE A 97 1.19 3.62 30.14
CA PHE A 97 1.19 4.63 29.07
C PHE A 97 1.11 6.05 29.67
N GLN A 98 0.21 6.25 30.67
CA GLN A 98 0.06 7.51 31.35
C GLN A 98 1.32 7.88 32.15
N ALA A 99 1.91 6.93 32.90
CA ALA A 99 3.14 7.15 33.61
C ALA A 99 4.31 7.60 32.72
N ILE A 100 4.37 7.10 31.49
CA ILE A 100 5.35 7.53 30.46
C ILE A 100 5.06 8.98 30.04
N ILE A 101 3.80 9.32 29.78
CA ILE A 101 3.40 10.69 29.41
C ILE A 101 3.70 11.67 30.53
N ASP A 102 3.34 11.34 31.79
CA ASP A 102 3.55 12.19 32.95
C ASP A 102 5.04 12.48 33.20
N LYS A 103 5.88 11.48 32.97
CA LYS A 103 7.32 11.60 33.16
C LYS A 103 8.07 12.26 32.00
N HIS A 104 7.66 12.04 30.76
CA HIS A 104 8.44 12.38 29.58
C HIS A 104 7.70 13.31 28.59
N GLY A 105 6.44 13.65 28.89
CA GLY A 105 5.57 14.47 28.04
C GLY A 105 4.89 13.66 26.93
N PRO A 106 3.90 14.27 26.24
CA PRO A 106 3.06 13.60 25.24
C PRO A 106 3.83 13.11 24.01
N ASP A 107 4.93 13.76 23.62
CA ASP A 107 5.75 13.36 22.48
C ASP A 107 6.64 12.14 22.76
N SER A 108 6.59 11.57 23.96
CA SER A 108 7.29 10.32 24.31
C SER A 108 6.56 9.06 23.86
N VAL A 109 5.33 9.18 23.39
CA VAL A 109 4.50 8.08 22.91
C VAL A 109 4.16 8.22 21.43
N ALA A 110 3.91 7.10 20.75
CA ALA A 110 3.57 7.08 19.32
C ALA A 110 2.58 5.96 18.99
N PHE A 111 1.81 6.17 17.89
CA PHE A 111 0.97 5.16 17.26
C PHE A 111 1.47 4.87 15.86
N TYR A 112 1.74 3.60 15.55
CA TYR A 112 2.10 3.12 14.21
C TYR A 112 1.03 2.18 13.67
N GLY A 113 0.21 2.68 12.77
CA GLY A 113 -0.94 1.97 12.21
C GLY A 113 -0.72 1.40 10.81
N SER A 114 -1.84 1.06 10.20
CA SER A 114 -1.86 0.36 8.91
C SER A 114 -3.03 0.83 8.04
N GLY A 115 -2.86 0.74 6.72
CA GLY A 115 -3.96 0.77 5.77
C GLY A 115 -4.84 -0.50 5.78
N GLN A 116 -4.71 -1.36 6.79
CA GLN A 116 -5.62 -2.47 7.09
C GLN A 116 -6.72 -2.06 8.08
N LEU A 117 -6.51 -0.97 8.82
CA LEU A 117 -7.53 -0.37 9.69
C LEU A 117 -8.66 0.21 8.83
N ASP A 118 -9.90 0.12 9.29
CA ASP A 118 -11.02 0.86 8.73
C ASP A 118 -10.89 2.37 9.01
N SER A 119 -11.67 3.17 8.30
CA SER A 119 -11.62 4.64 8.39
C SER A 119 -12.04 5.13 9.77
N GLU A 120 -12.97 4.44 10.42
CA GLU A 120 -13.47 4.74 11.76
C GLU A 120 -12.35 4.57 12.80
N ALA A 121 -11.60 3.48 12.74
CA ALA A 121 -10.47 3.27 13.65
C ALA A 121 -9.39 4.34 13.46
N VAL A 122 -9.09 4.68 12.20
CA VAL A 122 -8.14 5.75 11.86
C VAL A 122 -8.55 7.09 12.46
N TYR A 123 -9.83 7.45 12.33
CA TYR A 123 -10.37 8.70 12.86
C TYR A 123 -10.26 8.77 14.39
N VAL A 124 -10.64 7.68 15.07
CA VAL A 124 -10.57 7.60 16.54
C VAL A 124 -9.11 7.68 17.05
N VAL A 125 -8.15 7.09 16.32
CA VAL A 125 -6.71 7.27 16.62
C VAL A 125 -6.30 8.73 16.55
N GLY A 126 -6.69 9.44 15.49
CA GLY A 126 -6.38 10.86 15.33
C GLY A 126 -6.95 11.70 16.46
N LYS A 127 -8.22 11.45 16.83
CA LYS A 127 -8.91 12.13 17.94
C LYS A 127 -8.24 11.86 19.30
N LEU A 128 -7.78 10.62 19.55
CA LEU A 128 -7.08 10.27 20.77
C LEU A 128 -5.69 10.91 20.82
N PHE A 129 -4.82 10.63 19.86
CA PHE A 129 -3.42 11.04 19.93
C PHE A 129 -3.24 12.54 19.74
N LYS A 130 -3.85 13.11 18.68
CA LYS A 130 -3.67 14.53 18.34
C LYS A 130 -4.57 15.45 19.14
N GLY A 131 -5.84 15.06 19.30
CA GLY A 131 -6.84 15.88 19.98
C GLY A 131 -6.84 15.78 21.50
N SER A 132 -6.45 14.64 22.09
CA SER A 132 -6.59 14.39 23.53
C SER A 132 -5.23 14.27 24.23
N ILE A 133 -4.31 13.43 23.71
CA ILE A 133 -2.96 13.30 24.26
C ILE A 133 -2.09 14.52 23.93
N GLY A 134 -2.32 15.14 22.75
CA GLY A 134 -1.60 16.33 22.32
C GLY A 134 -0.29 16.03 21.56
N THR A 135 -0.15 14.83 21.00
CA THR A 135 1.00 14.47 20.16
C THR A 135 0.60 14.13 18.73
N ASN A 136 1.37 14.62 17.75
CA ASN A 136 1.23 14.28 16.36
C ASN A 136 2.04 13.02 15.95
N ASN A 137 2.59 12.28 16.89
CA ASN A 137 3.34 11.05 16.64
C ASN A 137 2.43 9.88 16.26
N THR A 138 1.64 10.05 15.20
CA THR A 138 0.87 9.00 14.54
C THR A 138 1.36 8.87 13.11
N ASP A 139 1.60 7.66 12.64
CA ASP A 139 1.90 7.39 11.22
C ASP A 139 1.49 5.96 10.87
N SER A 140 1.64 5.57 9.62
CA SER A 140 1.25 4.23 9.17
C SER A 140 2.18 3.70 8.09
N ASN A 141 1.99 2.43 7.75
CA ASN A 141 2.67 1.82 6.61
C ASN A 141 2.26 2.42 5.24
N SER A 142 1.24 3.30 5.19
CA SER A 142 0.98 4.16 4.03
C SER A 142 2.17 5.09 3.73
N ARG A 143 2.95 5.47 4.77
CA ARG A 143 4.22 6.18 4.63
C ARG A 143 5.24 5.40 3.80
N LEU A 144 5.27 4.08 3.94
CA LEU A 144 6.17 3.19 3.21
C LEU A 144 5.66 2.88 1.79
N CYS A 145 4.42 3.22 1.48
CA CYS A 145 3.70 2.81 0.27
C CYS A 145 3.46 3.96 -0.68
N MET A 146 2.69 4.98 -0.26
CA MET A 146 2.08 5.98 -1.14
C MET A 146 2.54 7.42 -0.88
N ALA A 147 3.33 7.69 0.14
CA ALA A 147 3.67 9.05 0.54
C ALA A 147 4.31 9.89 -0.57
N ALA A 148 5.10 9.26 -1.44
CA ALA A 148 5.70 9.92 -2.60
C ALA A 148 4.64 10.33 -3.65
N ALA A 149 3.66 9.45 -3.94
CA ALA A 149 2.57 9.77 -4.85
C ALA A 149 1.67 10.89 -4.28
N VAL A 150 1.33 10.82 -2.98
CA VAL A 150 0.60 11.89 -2.27
C VAL A 150 1.29 13.24 -2.43
N ALA A 151 2.60 13.28 -2.14
CA ALA A 151 3.39 14.51 -2.27
C ALA A 151 3.49 14.99 -3.72
N GLY A 152 3.59 14.06 -4.68
CA GLY A 152 3.60 14.34 -6.11
C GLY A 152 2.28 14.97 -6.59
N TYR A 153 1.15 14.33 -6.31
CA TYR A 153 -0.16 14.89 -6.66
C TYR A 153 -0.40 16.26 -6.02
N ARG A 154 -0.13 16.38 -4.73
CA ARG A 154 -0.30 17.66 -4.03
C ARG A 154 0.54 18.79 -4.62
N SER A 155 1.79 18.53 -4.94
CA SER A 155 2.68 19.56 -5.48
C SER A 155 2.35 19.95 -6.92
N SER A 156 1.91 19.01 -7.76
CA SER A 156 1.59 19.26 -9.16
C SER A 156 0.11 19.60 -9.38
N LEU A 157 -0.82 18.92 -8.67
CA LEU A 157 -2.27 19.04 -8.91
C LEU A 157 -3.04 19.69 -7.74
N GLY A 158 -2.37 20.01 -6.63
CA GLY A 158 -2.95 20.69 -5.47
C GLY A 158 -3.55 19.79 -4.38
N ALA A 159 -3.95 18.55 -4.68
CA ALA A 159 -4.51 17.60 -3.71
C ALA A 159 -4.04 16.17 -3.92
N ASP A 160 -4.22 15.33 -2.91
CA ASP A 160 -4.07 13.88 -3.01
C ASP A 160 -5.29 13.26 -3.72
N GLY A 161 -5.04 12.21 -4.48
CA GLY A 161 -6.04 11.42 -5.19
C GLY A 161 -5.72 11.28 -6.67
N PRO A 162 -5.84 10.06 -7.24
CA PRO A 162 -5.66 9.86 -8.67
C PRO A 162 -6.79 10.55 -9.44
N PRO A 163 -6.47 11.31 -10.51
CA PRO A 163 -7.50 11.89 -11.38
C PRO A 163 -8.45 10.87 -12.01
N PRO A 164 -7.96 9.73 -12.58
CA PRO A 164 -8.81 8.73 -13.24
C PRO A 164 -9.45 7.75 -12.25
N CYS A 165 -10.31 6.90 -12.79
CA CYS A 165 -10.91 5.74 -12.13
C CYS A 165 -10.64 4.44 -12.91
N TYR A 166 -11.10 3.29 -12.41
CA TYR A 166 -10.88 2.02 -13.13
C TYR A 166 -11.67 1.90 -14.44
N ALA A 167 -12.77 2.64 -14.61
CA ALA A 167 -13.52 2.67 -15.86
C ALA A 167 -12.67 3.24 -17.01
N ASP A 168 -11.69 4.11 -16.72
CA ASP A 168 -10.79 4.67 -17.73
C ASP A 168 -9.94 3.61 -18.45
N ILE A 169 -9.80 2.39 -17.88
CA ILE A 169 -9.16 1.26 -18.56
C ILE A 169 -9.88 0.91 -19.87
N ASP A 170 -11.21 1.01 -19.84
CA ASP A 170 -12.05 0.59 -20.97
C ASP A 170 -12.01 1.60 -22.14
N ASP A 171 -11.62 2.86 -21.85
CA ASP A 171 -11.54 3.96 -22.81
C ASP A 171 -10.09 4.28 -23.25
N ALA A 172 -9.08 3.60 -22.68
CA ALA A 172 -7.68 3.89 -22.97
C ALA A 172 -7.21 3.27 -24.29
N ASP A 173 -6.48 4.06 -25.11
CA ASP A 173 -5.76 3.59 -26.32
C ASP A 173 -4.33 3.17 -26.00
N CYS A 174 -3.71 3.84 -25.01
CA CYS A 174 -2.39 3.52 -24.52
C CYS A 174 -2.42 3.39 -22.99
N ILE A 175 -1.94 2.25 -22.50
CA ILE A 175 -1.80 1.99 -21.07
C ILE A 175 -0.32 1.80 -20.78
N THR A 176 0.26 2.69 -19.96
CA THR A 176 1.63 2.52 -19.46
C THR A 176 1.62 2.04 -18.02
N VAL A 177 2.59 1.18 -17.67
CA VAL A 177 2.75 0.65 -16.31
C VAL A 177 4.19 0.91 -15.86
N TRP A 178 4.36 1.83 -14.90
CA TRP A 178 5.67 2.25 -14.40
C TRP A 178 5.96 1.68 -13.01
N GLY A 179 7.00 0.86 -12.91
CA GLY A 179 7.44 0.30 -11.62
C GLY A 179 6.32 -0.40 -10.86
N SER A 180 5.47 -1.15 -11.57
CA SER A 180 4.32 -1.84 -11.00
C SER A 180 4.10 -3.20 -11.66
N ASN A 181 4.26 -4.28 -10.90
CA ASN A 181 3.89 -5.61 -11.36
C ASN A 181 2.41 -5.87 -11.05
N MET A 182 1.51 -5.32 -11.87
CA MET A 182 0.06 -5.39 -11.67
C MET A 182 -0.47 -6.83 -11.67
N ALA A 183 0.08 -7.69 -12.52
CA ALA A 183 -0.32 -9.10 -12.61
C ALA A 183 -0.18 -9.84 -11.28
N GLU A 184 0.74 -9.44 -10.42
CA GLU A 184 0.96 -10.02 -9.09
C GLU A 184 0.35 -9.17 -7.96
N ALA A 185 0.52 -7.85 -8.03
CA ALA A 185 0.12 -6.95 -6.94
C ALA A 185 -1.36 -6.54 -6.97
N HIS A 186 -1.94 -6.34 -8.18
CA HIS A 186 -3.31 -5.87 -8.42
C HIS A 186 -4.00 -6.70 -9.53
N PRO A 187 -4.05 -8.03 -9.39
CA PRO A 187 -4.40 -8.93 -10.51
C PRO A 187 -5.78 -8.68 -11.08
N VAL A 188 -6.78 -8.31 -10.28
CA VAL A 188 -8.15 -8.06 -10.77
C VAL A 188 -8.19 -6.81 -11.68
N THR A 189 -7.50 -5.73 -11.31
CA THR A 189 -7.38 -4.55 -12.19
C THR A 189 -6.60 -4.90 -13.47
N PHE A 190 -5.56 -5.74 -13.36
CA PHE A 190 -4.80 -6.18 -14.52
C PHE A 190 -5.61 -7.10 -15.45
N ASP A 191 -6.52 -7.90 -14.89
CA ASP A 191 -7.46 -8.71 -15.70
C ASP A 191 -8.37 -7.80 -16.54
N ARG A 192 -8.79 -6.63 -16.02
CA ARG A 192 -9.54 -5.62 -16.80
C ARG A 192 -8.69 -5.04 -17.95
N VAL A 193 -7.40 -4.74 -17.71
CA VAL A 193 -6.46 -4.33 -18.78
C VAL A 193 -6.33 -5.40 -19.86
N LYS A 194 -6.21 -6.67 -19.48
CA LYS A 194 -6.17 -7.77 -20.45
C LYS A 194 -7.48 -7.91 -21.23
N ALA A 195 -8.62 -7.70 -20.57
CA ALA A 195 -9.94 -7.73 -21.22
C ALA A 195 -10.08 -6.60 -22.25
N ARG A 196 -9.65 -5.37 -21.91
CA ARG A 196 -9.62 -4.22 -22.84
C ARG A 196 -8.79 -4.54 -24.09
N ARG A 197 -7.57 -5.06 -23.91
CA ARG A 197 -6.69 -5.43 -25.02
C ARG A 197 -7.19 -6.62 -25.86
N LYS A 198 -7.92 -7.53 -25.23
CA LYS A 198 -8.57 -8.63 -25.94
C LYS A 198 -9.72 -8.13 -26.83
N ALA A 199 -10.47 -7.14 -26.36
CA ALA A 199 -11.55 -6.51 -27.09
C ALA A 199 -11.03 -5.64 -28.24
N ASP A 200 -9.88 -4.99 -28.04
CA ASP A 200 -9.22 -4.15 -29.04
C ASP A 200 -7.70 -4.37 -29.01
N PRO A 201 -7.15 -5.21 -29.89
CA PRO A 201 -5.72 -5.51 -29.95
C PRO A 201 -4.82 -4.32 -30.33
N SER A 202 -5.39 -3.21 -30.82
CA SER A 202 -4.61 -1.99 -31.11
C SER A 202 -4.20 -1.21 -29.86
N VAL A 203 -4.81 -1.49 -28.72
CA VAL A 203 -4.47 -0.87 -27.43
C VAL A 203 -3.06 -1.23 -27.02
N GLU A 204 -2.22 -0.21 -26.87
CA GLU A 204 -0.85 -0.36 -26.44
C GLU A 204 -0.78 -0.67 -24.94
N LEU A 205 0.05 -1.64 -24.58
CA LEU A 205 0.46 -1.87 -23.19
C LEU A 205 1.98 -1.76 -23.10
N ILE A 206 2.45 -0.69 -22.48
CA ILE A 206 3.88 -0.41 -22.34
C ILE A 206 4.25 -0.59 -20.86
N VAL A 207 5.25 -1.41 -20.58
CA VAL A 207 5.69 -1.67 -19.20
C VAL A 207 7.12 -1.20 -19.00
N ILE A 208 7.30 -0.30 -18.05
CA ILE A 208 8.60 0.28 -17.66
C ILE A 208 8.98 -0.32 -16.31
N ASP A 209 9.90 -1.26 -16.32
CA ASP A 209 10.37 -2.00 -15.13
C ASP A 209 11.75 -2.61 -15.44
N PRO A 210 12.73 -2.54 -14.54
CA PRO A 210 14.04 -3.15 -14.77
C PRO A 210 14.00 -4.68 -14.88
N ARG A 211 12.90 -5.27 -14.52
CA ARG A 211 12.64 -6.72 -14.52
C ARG A 211 11.52 -7.07 -15.49
N ARG A 212 11.69 -8.08 -16.32
CA ARG A 212 10.61 -8.63 -17.13
C ARG A 212 9.63 -9.43 -16.27
N THR A 213 8.72 -8.71 -15.64
CA THR A 213 7.70 -9.23 -14.73
C THR A 213 6.56 -9.91 -15.50
N LEU A 214 5.65 -10.62 -14.79
CA LEU A 214 4.43 -11.19 -15.40
C LEU A 214 3.57 -10.10 -16.09
N THR A 215 3.64 -8.85 -15.64
CA THR A 215 3.00 -7.73 -16.33
C THR A 215 3.73 -7.39 -17.62
N ALA A 216 5.08 -7.34 -17.60
CA ALA A 216 5.91 -7.05 -18.76
C ALA A 216 5.86 -8.16 -19.82
N GLU A 217 5.60 -9.40 -19.45
CA GLU A 217 5.38 -10.51 -20.40
C GLU A 217 4.15 -10.30 -21.29
N GLN A 218 3.20 -9.46 -20.85
CA GLN A 218 1.98 -9.14 -21.61
C GLN A 218 2.09 -7.83 -22.40
N ALA A 219 3.22 -7.11 -22.27
CA ALA A 219 3.41 -5.81 -22.88
C ALA A 219 3.61 -5.88 -24.41
N THR A 220 3.16 -4.84 -25.11
CA THR A 220 3.53 -4.58 -26.50
C THR A 220 4.95 -3.99 -26.59
N LEU A 221 5.36 -3.27 -25.55
CA LEU A 221 6.72 -2.76 -25.37
C LEU A 221 7.15 -2.90 -23.90
N HIS A 222 8.27 -3.58 -23.65
CA HIS A 222 8.94 -3.58 -22.34
C HIS A 222 10.16 -2.66 -22.39
N VAL A 223 10.21 -1.71 -21.46
CA VAL A 223 11.32 -0.75 -21.34
C VAL A 223 12.08 -1.07 -20.03
N PRO A 224 13.25 -1.72 -20.12
CA PRO A 224 14.04 -2.14 -18.96
C PRO A 224 14.88 -0.97 -18.41
N VAL A 225 14.22 -0.02 -17.76
CA VAL A 225 14.87 1.15 -17.17
C VAL A 225 15.88 0.73 -16.10
N ALA A 226 17.04 1.38 -16.05
CA ALA A 226 18.00 1.13 -14.98
C ALA A 226 17.44 1.54 -13.61
N PRO A 227 17.74 0.81 -12.51
CA PRO A 227 17.35 1.22 -11.17
C PRO A 227 17.84 2.65 -10.86
N GLY A 228 16.90 3.57 -10.60
CA GLY A 228 17.20 5.00 -10.42
C GLY A 228 17.05 5.85 -11.67
N GLY A 229 17.01 5.27 -12.87
CA GLY A 229 16.94 5.97 -14.17
C GLY A 229 15.56 6.51 -14.57
N ASP A 230 14.56 6.48 -13.69
CA ASP A 230 13.18 6.87 -14.02
C ASP A 230 13.04 8.35 -14.40
N ILE A 231 13.67 9.29 -13.66
CA ILE A 231 13.59 10.72 -13.95
C ILE A 231 14.30 11.05 -15.27
N PRO A 232 15.53 10.58 -15.53
CA PRO A 232 16.17 10.74 -16.82
C PRO A 232 15.34 10.24 -17.99
N LEU A 233 14.75 9.04 -17.88
CA LEU A 233 13.88 8.49 -18.91
C LEU A 233 12.66 9.39 -19.18
N MET A 234 11.99 9.86 -18.14
CA MET A 234 10.82 10.75 -18.26
C MET A 234 11.21 12.10 -18.87
N ASN A 235 12.37 12.66 -18.52
CA ASN A 235 12.87 13.90 -19.10
C ASN A 235 13.24 13.72 -20.57
N ALA A 236 13.89 12.62 -20.96
CA ALA A 236 14.19 12.29 -22.34
C ALA A 236 12.91 12.14 -23.18
N VAL A 237 11.88 11.45 -22.65
CA VAL A 237 10.56 11.34 -23.30
C VAL A 237 9.92 12.73 -23.46
N GLY A 238 9.93 13.55 -22.40
CA GLY A 238 9.39 14.92 -22.45
C GLY A 238 10.09 15.79 -23.49
N ARG A 239 11.43 15.65 -23.64
CA ARG A 239 12.20 16.34 -24.69
C ARG A 239 11.77 15.94 -26.10
N ILE A 240 11.59 14.64 -26.35
CA ILE A 240 11.14 14.14 -27.67
C ILE A 240 9.74 14.66 -27.98
N LEU A 241 8.80 14.60 -27.02
CA LEU A 241 7.43 15.10 -27.21
C LEU A 241 7.41 16.60 -27.57
N LEU A 242 8.29 17.40 -26.98
CA LEU A 242 8.44 18.83 -27.32
C LEU A 242 9.06 19.02 -28.74
N GLU A 243 10.05 18.23 -29.11
CA GLU A 243 10.72 18.31 -30.43
C GLU A 243 9.83 17.85 -31.57
N SER A 244 8.95 16.85 -31.33
CA SER A 244 8.01 16.34 -32.32
C SER A 244 6.68 17.11 -32.37
N ASP A 245 6.50 18.10 -31.49
CA ASP A 245 5.25 18.83 -31.31
C ASP A 245 4.04 17.95 -30.90
N ASP A 246 4.32 16.79 -30.29
CA ASP A 246 3.30 15.86 -29.77
C ASP A 246 2.77 16.32 -28.40
N ILE A 247 2.41 17.59 -28.26
CA ILE A 247 1.95 18.22 -27.03
C ILE A 247 0.60 18.93 -27.22
N ASP A 248 -0.14 19.14 -26.14
CA ASP A 248 -1.42 19.87 -26.17
C ASP A 248 -1.21 21.32 -25.75
N HIS A 249 -0.87 22.20 -26.70
CA HIS A 249 -0.64 23.64 -26.49
C HIS A 249 -1.85 24.32 -25.83
N ARG A 250 -3.08 23.94 -26.20
CA ARG A 250 -4.29 24.53 -25.67
C ARG A 250 -4.46 24.16 -24.18
N TYR A 251 -4.27 22.89 -23.86
CA TYR A 251 -4.34 22.42 -22.47
C TYR A 251 -3.26 23.10 -21.62
N ILE A 252 -2.02 23.15 -22.12
CA ILE A 252 -0.89 23.79 -21.44
C ILE A 252 -1.23 25.25 -21.11
N ALA A 253 -1.67 26.02 -22.11
CA ALA A 253 -1.97 27.44 -21.92
C ALA A 253 -3.15 27.70 -20.98
N SER A 254 -4.19 26.85 -21.03
CA SER A 254 -5.44 27.08 -20.30
C SER A 254 -5.41 26.54 -18.87
N HIS A 255 -4.73 25.41 -18.61
CA HIS A 255 -4.89 24.63 -17.39
C HIS A 255 -3.62 24.44 -16.58
N THR A 256 -2.46 24.93 -17.08
CA THR A 256 -1.18 24.72 -16.42
C THR A 256 -0.44 26.01 -16.09
N ALA A 257 0.51 25.91 -15.18
CA ALA A 257 1.46 26.96 -14.82
C ALA A 257 2.89 26.37 -14.76
N GLY A 258 3.92 27.23 -15.00
CA GLY A 258 5.33 26.82 -14.94
C GLY A 258 5.83 26.12 -16.19
N PHE A 259 5.12 26.18 -17.32
CA PHE A 259 5.55 25.54 -18.56
C PHE A 259 6.85 26.13 -19.11
N ASP A 260 7.02 27.46 -19.09
CA ASP A 260 8.23 28.11 -19.62
C ASP A 260 9.48 27.66 -18.85
N GLU A 261 9.40 27.57 -17.51
CA GLU A 261 10.50 27.07 -16.68
C GLU A 261 10.81 25.60 -17.00
N TYR A 262 9.77 24.78 -17.18
CA TYR A 262 9.93 23.38 -17.56
C TYR A 262 10.53 23.24 -18.97
N PHE A 263 10.09 24.03 -19.93
CA PHE A 263 10.60 24.05 -21.30
C PHE A 263 12.11 24.40 -21.30
N HIS A 264 12.50 25.48 -20.62
CA HIS A 264 13.89 25.86 -20.50
C HIS A 264 14.73 24.77 -19.85
N PHE A 265 14.25 24.18 -18.78
CA PHE A 265 14.94 23.07 -18.10
C PHE A 265 15.14 21.88 -19.04
N ILE A 266 14.09 21.43 -19.73
CA ILE A 266 14.13 20.26 -20.63
C ILE A 266 15.01 20.50 -21.85
N THR A 267 15.10 21.75 -22.32
CA THR A 267 15.90 22.08 -23.51
C THR A 267 17.35 22.44 -23.20
N ALA A 268 17.68 22.82 -21.97
CA ALA A 268 19.03 23.19 -21.57
C ALA A 268 19.95 21.98 -21.31
N GLU A 269 19.40 20.88 -20.85
CA GLU A 269 20.18 19.68 -20.51
C GLU A 269 20.47 18.81 -21.76
N SER A 270 21.55 18.06 -21.72
CA SER A 270 21.90 17.12 -22.79
C SER A 270 20.92 15.96 -22.86
N PHE A 271 20.32 15.74 -24.03
CA PHE A 271 19.48 14.58 -24.28
C PHE A 271 20.24 13.26 -24.08
N ASP A 272 21.47 13.18 -24.59
CA ASP A 272 22.31 11.98 -24.50
C ASP A 272 22.62 11.62 -23.04
N SER A 273 22.83 12.62 -22.18
CA SER A 273 23.08 12.37 -20.75
C SER A 273 21.87 11.75 -20.05
N TRP A 274 20.65 12.12 -20.44
CA TRP A 274 19.45 11.49 -19.89
C TRP A 274 19.23 10.08 -20.41
N VAL A 275 19.51 9.84 -21.70
CA VAL A 275 19.46 8.50 -22.30
C VAL A 275 20.44 7.59 -21.57
N GLU A 276 21.69 8.01 -21.40
CA GLU A 276 22.72 7.27 -20.68
C GLU A 276 22.30 6.99 -19.23
N ALA A 277 21.88 8.00 -18.48
CA ALA A 277 21.45 7.86 -17.08
C ALA A 277 20.17 7.02 -16.91
N SER A 278 19.33 6.93 -17.96
CA SER A 278 18.16 6.06 -17.95
C SER A 278 18.53 4.58 -18.08
N GLY A 279 19.67 4.27 -18.67
CA GLY A 279 20.11 2.92 -19.03
C GLY A 279 19.27 2.26 -20.14
N VAL A 280 18.45 3.06 -20.84
CA VAL A 280 17.57 2.59 -21.93
C VAL A 280 18.14 3.02 -23.28
N PRO A 281 18.25 2.11 -24.27
CA PRO A 281 18.70 2.48 -25.61
C PRO A 281 17.86 3.63 -26.21
N GLU A 282 18.51 4.59 -26.87
CA GLU A 282 17.85 5.76 -27.46
C GLU A 282 16.67 5.39 -28.37
N SER A 283 16.85 4.35 -29.20
CA SER A 283 15.78 3.87 -30.09
C SER A 283 14.51 3.44 -29.35
N VAL A 284 14.67 2.86 -28.15
CA VAL A 284 13.55 2.44 -27.29
C VAL A 284 12.91 3.66 -26.61
N VAL A 285 13.71 4.67 -26.20
CA VAL A 285 13.20 5.93 -25.65
C VAL A 285 12.36 6.66 -26.70
N ARG A 286 12.84 6.72 -27.96
CA ARG A 286 12.10 7.32 -29.08
C ARG A 286 10.83 6.56 -29.43
N ASP A 287 10.85 5.22 -29.43
CA ASP A 287 9.65 4.39 -29.65
C ASP A 287 8.62 4.61 -28.54
N LEU A 288 9.06 4.68 -27.27
CA LEU A 288 8.18 5.00 -26.14
C LEU A 288 7.51 6.37 -26.32
N ALA A 289 8.28 7.41 -26.61
CA ALA A 289 7.77 8.76 -26.81
C ALA A 289 6.77 8.83 -27.97
N ALA A 290 7.11 8.22 -29.12
CA ALA A 290 6.24 8.19 -30.30
C ALA A 290 4.91 7.46 -30.04
N ARG A 291 4.91 6.36 -29.27
CA ARG A 291 3.67 5.64 -28.91
C ARG A 291 2.78 6.47 -27.98
N VAL A 292 3.38 7.13 -27.01
CA VAL A 292 2.66 8.00 -26.07
C VAL A 292 2.14 9.24 -26.79
N GLY A 293 2.97 9.92 -27.62
CA GLY A 293 2.61 11.16 -28.30
C GLY A 293 1.43 11.01 -29.27
N ARG A 294 1.38 9.91 -30.04
CA ARG A 294 0.28 9.66 -31.00
C ARG A 294 -1.02 9.16 -30.36
N SER A 295 -1.02 8.81 -29.05
CA SER A 295 -2.18 8.24 -28.38
C SER A 295 -3.23 9.32 -28.09
N LYS A 296 -4.49 9.07 -28.46
CA LYS A 296 -5.61 9.98 -28.15
C LYS A 296 -5.90 10.01 -26.66
N THR A 297 -5.82 8.83 -26.01
CA THR A 297 -6.00 8.65 -24.57
C THR A 297 -4.84 7.83 -24.00
N TRP A 298 -4.21 8.36 -22.96
CA TRP A 298 -3.07 7.74 -22.31
C TRP A 298 -3.29 7.63 -20.80
N LEU A 299 -3.48 6.40 -20.33
CA LEU A 299 -3.64 6.04 -18.93
C LEU A 299 -2.34 5.45 -18.39
N THR A 300 -1.84 5.98 -17.29
CA THR A 300 -0.65 5.44 -16.63
C THR A 300 -0.97 4.82 -15.29
N PHE A 301 -0.67 3.55 -15.10
CA PHE A 301 -0.61 2.93 -13.77
C PHE A 301 0.83 2.93 -13.25
N TYR A 302 1.01 3.32 -11.99
CA TYR A 302 2.31 3.25 -11.35
C TYR A 302 2.20 2.87 -9.87
N CYS A 303 3.29 2.37 -9.30
CA CYS A 303 3.28 1.89 -7.93
C CYS A 303 4.66 2.05 -7.26
N MET A 304 5.11 1.03 -6.54
CA MET A 304 6.25 1.08 -5.63
C MET A 304 7.60 1.32 -6.31
N GLY A 305 7.78 0.97 -7.57
CA GLY A 305 9.01 1.26 -8.32
C GLY A 305 9.31 2.76 -8.40
N LEU A 306 8.27 3.58 -8.59
CA LEU A 306 8.40 5.04 -8.51
C LEU A 306 8.40 5.55 -7.08
N ASN A 307 7.47 5.03 -6.23
CA ASN A 307 7.18 5.62 -4.94
C ASN A 307 8.24 5.32 -3.87
N GLN A 308 8.76 4.08 -3.81
CA GLN A 308 9.69 3.64 -2.76
C GLN A 308 11.13 4.04 -3.06
N SER A 309 11.36 5.34 -3.18
CA SER A 309 12.65 5.96 -3.42
C SER A 309 12.77 7.26 -2.63
N THR A 310 13.99 7.64 -2.26
CA THR A 310 14.28 8.93 -1.60
C THR A 310 13.92 10.13 -2.49
N VAL A 311 13.84 9.93 -3.80
CA VAL A 311 13.38 10.92 -4.81
C VAL A 311 12.00 10.57 -5.40
N GLY A 312 11.24 9.69 -4.76
CA GLY A 312 9.96 9.19 -5.28
C GLY A 312 8.95 10.30 -5.61
N MET A 313 8.86 11.37 -4.80
CA MET A 313 8.03 12.54 -5.13
C MET A 313 8.42 13.16 -6.46
N TRP A 314 9.71 13.29 -6.75
CA TRP A 314 10.20 13.85 -8.00
C TRP A 314 9.91 12.96 -9.20
N LYS A 315 10.01 11.63 -9.06
CA LYS A 315 9.56 10.68 -10.09
C LYS A 315 8.09 10.88 -10.42
N ASN A 316 7.25 11.08 -9.39
CA ASN A 316 5.83 11.38 -9.59
C ASN A 316 5.61 12.71 -10.31
N ASN A 317 6.33 13.79 -9.94
CA ASN A 317 6.22 15.07 -10.64
C ASN A 317 6.63 14.93 -12.12
N SER A 318 7.75 14.24 -12.42
CA SER A 318 8.20 14.03 -13.81
C SER A 318 7.17 13.25 -14.62
N LEU A 319 6.53 12.23 -14.04
CA LEU A 319 5.44 11.51 -14.71
C LEU A 319 4.22 12.41 -14.96
N ILE A 320 3.82 13.22 -13.96
CA ILE A 320 2.70 14.15 -14.10
C ILE A 320 3.01 15.20 -15.16
N ASN A 321 4.25 15.71 -15.25
CA ASN A 321 4.65 16.66 -16.29
C ASN A 321 4.39 16.10 -17.70
N LEU A 322 4.67 14.81 -17.96
CA LEU A 322 4.37 14.19 -19.26
C LEU A 322 2.86 14.17 -19.55
N HIS A 323 2.02 13.89 -18.55
CA HIS A 323 0.57 13.94 -18.70
C HIS A 323 0.03 15.38 -18.89
N LEU A 324 0.68 16.37 -18.29
CA LEU A 324 0.34 17.79 -18.52
C LEU A 324 0.75 18.24 -19.91
N LEU A 325 1.93 17.83 -20.42
CA LEU A 325 2.38 18.13 -21.77
C LEU A 325 1.37 17.66 -22.82
N THR A 326 0.85 16.46 -22.66
CA THR A 326 -0.01 15.81 -23.63
C THR A 326 -1.51 16.00 -23.36
N GLY A 327 -1.89 16.85 -22.39
CA GLY A 327 -3.30 17.12 -22.03
C GLY A 327 -4.06 15.88 -21.57
N GLN A 328 -3.41 14.96 -20.87
CA GLN A 328 -3.95 13.64 -20.50
C GLN A 328 -4.46 13.60 -19.04
N ILE A 329 -5.09 14.68 -18.56
CA ILE A 329 -5.74 14.73 -17.24
C ILE A 329 -7.15 15.30 -17.37
N GLY A 330 -8.12 14.67 -16.69
CA GLY A 330 -9.51 15.13 -16.64
C GLY A 330 -10.40 14.65 -17.77
N LYS A 331 -9.94 13.75 -18.64
CA LYS A 331 -10.72 13.13 -19.72
C LYS A 331 -10.81 11.61 -19.58
N PRO A 332 -11.82 10.93 -20.15
CA PRO A 332 -11.94 9.49 -20.16
C PRO A 332 -10.69 8.81 -20.75
N GLY A 333 -10.30 7.67 -20.19
CA GLY A 333 -9.20 6.86 -20.67
C GLY A 333 -7.80 7.44 -20.42
N ALA A 334 -7.67 8.49 -19.59
CA ALA A 334 -6.41 9.22 -19.46
C ALA A 334 -6.08 9.64 -18.03
N GLY A 335 -4.77 9.75 -17.75
CA GLY A 335 -4.24 10.30 -16.51
C GLY A 335 -3.29 9.40 -15.74
N PRO A 336 -2.54 9.98 -14.80
CA PRO A 336 -1.65 9.25 -13.92
C PRO A 336 -2.43 8.62 -12.76
N PHE A 337 -2.34 7.29 -12.60
CA PHE A 337 -3.04 6.51 -11.59
C PHE A 337 -2.05 5.77 -10.68
N SER A 338 -1.85 6.28 -9.47
CA SER A 338 -1.07 5.58 -8.45
C SER A 338 -1.87 4.47 -7.79
N LEU A 339 -1.44 3.22 -7.97
CA LEU A 339 -2.11 2.04 -7.41
C LEU A 339 -1.77 1.87 -5.94
N THR A 340 -2.75 2.07 -5.08
CA THR A 340 -2.62 1.90 -3.63
C THR A 340 -2.40 0.42 -3.26
N GLY A 341 -1.42 0.16 -2.39
CA GLY A 341 -1.09 -1.19 -1.96
C GLY A 341 -2.14 -1.81 -1.06
N GLN A 342 -2.51 -1.17 0.03
CA GLN A 342 -3.41 -1.71 1.05
C GLN A 342 -4.86 -1.25 0.88
N PRO A 343 -5.85 -1.99 1.43
CA PRO A 343 -7.27 -1.81 1.12
C PRO A 343 -7.82 -0.45 1.55
N ASN A 344 -7.31 0.12 2.66
CA ASN A 344 -7.74 1.41 3.20
C ASN A 344 -6.59 2.41 3.43
N ALA A 345 -5.51 2.30 2.66
CA ALA A 345 -4.43 3.29 2.78
C ALA A 345 -4.88 4.70 2.35
N MET A 346 -5.90 4.83 1.51
CA MET A 346 -6.53 6.08 1.15
C MET A 346 -7.34 6.64 2.32
N GLY A 347 -8.25 5.87 2.91
CA GLY A 347 -9.02 6.25 4.09
C GLY A 347 -8.14 6.62 5.28
N GLY A 348 -6.98 5.95 5.43
CA GLY A 348 -5.98 6.32 6.43
C GLY A 348 -5.47 7.76 6.28
N ARG A 349 -5.35 8.27 5.05
CA ARG A 349 -4.96 9.65 4.76
C ARG A 349 -6.13 10.62 4.88
N GLU A 350 -7.31 10.21 4.44
CA GLU A 350 -8.56 10.97 4.57
C GLU A 350 -8.90 11.24 6.05
N GLY A 351 -8.74 10.22 6.90
CA GLY A 351 -8.94 10.30 8.35
C GLY A 351 -7.80 10.97 9.13
N GLY A 352 -6.69 11.35 8.45
CA GLY A 352 -5.61 12.11 9.07
C GLY A 352 -4.62 11.30 9.91
N LEU A 353 -4.37 10.01 9.60
CA LEU A 353 -3.46 9.16 10.37
C LEU A 353 -1.98 9.54 10.23
N LEU A 354 -1.58 10.18 9.12
CA LEU A 354 -0.18 10.56 8.93
C LEU A 354 0.22 11.71 9.86
N SER A 355 1.47 11.73 10.30
CA SER A 355 2.01 12.61 11.35
C SER A 355 1.84 14.12 11.12
N HIS A 356 1.64 14.54 9.90
CA HIS A 356 1.45 15.95 9.50
C HIS A 356 0.00 16.28 9.11
N GLN A 357 -0.91 15.30 9.14
CA GLN A 357 -2.28 15.44 8.64
C GLN A 357 -3.31 15.43 9.76
N LEU A 358 -4.44 16.06 9.50
CA LEU A 358 -5.70 16.02 10.22
C LEU A 358 -6.82 15.54 9.28
N PRO A 359 -8.00 15.16 9.77
CA PRO A 359 -9.10 14.70 8.94
C PRO A 359 -9.44 15.65 7.78
N GLY A 360 -9.83 15.10 6.63
CA GLY A 360 -10.20 15.86 5.44
C GLY A 360 -9.00 16.52 4.74
N TYR A 361 -7.82 15.88 4.78
CA TYR A 361 -6.58 16.41 4.19
C TYR A 361 -6.12 17.75 4.75
N ARG A 362 -6.49 18.06 6.01
CA ARG A 362 -5.96 19.21 6.74
C ARG A 362 -4.54 18.94 7.23
N PHE A 363 -3.86 20.00 7.66
CA PHE A 363 -2.46 19.94 8.12
C PHE A 363 -2.33 20.49 9.53
N VAL A 364 -1.46 19.88 10.32
CA VAL A 364 -1.22 20.29 11.72
C VAL A 364 -0.50 21.63 11.84
N ASP A 365 0.23 22.06 10.84
CA ASP A 365 0.95 23.34 10.80
C ASP A 365 0.06 24.54 10.37
N ASP A 366 -1.15 24.26 9.85
CA ASP A 366 -2.11 25.30 9.49
C ASP A 366 -3.04 25.64 10.68
N PRO A 367 -3.05 26.90 11.17
CA PRO A 367 -3.85 27.28 12.34
C PRO A 367 -5.36 27.17 12.11
N CYS A 368 -5.86 27.47 10.89
CA CYS A 368 -7.28 27.36 10.58
C CYS A 368 -7.70 25.89 10.58
N HIS A 369 -6.85 25.01 10.02
CA HIS A 369 -7.11 23.58 10.00
C HIS A 369 -7.18 22.97 11.40
N ARG A 370 -6.31 23.41 12.32
CA ARG A 370 -6.37 22.94 13.73
C ARG A 370 -7.63 23.43 14.41
N ALA A 371 -7.96 24.73 14.27
CA ALA A 371 -9.14 25.31 14.87
C ALA A 371 -10.44 24.60 14.45
N ASP A 372 -10.59 24.29 13.15
CA ASP A 372 -11.74 23.52 12.62
C ASP A 372 -11.87 22.16 13.32
N VAL A 373 -10.75 21.45 13.49
CA VAL A 373 -10.72 20.08 14.03
C VAL A 373 -10.89 20.12 15.55
N GLU A 374 -10.25 21.05 16.27
CA GLU A 374 -10.42 21.26 17.70
C GLU A 374 -11.88 21.55 18.06
N ALA A 375 -12.53 22.44 17.29
CA ALA A 375 -13.96 22.74 17.45
C ALA A 375 -14.84 21.50 17.21
N SER A 376 -14.58 20.73 16.14
CA SER A 376 -15.33 19.51 15.83
C SER A 376 -15.18 18.43 16.90
N TRP A 377 -13.98 18.29 17.47
CA TRP A 377 -13.68 17.31 18.53
C TRP A 377 -14.04 17.81 19.93
N ASN A 378 -14.61 19.01 20.05
CA ASN A 378 -14.88 19.68 21.31
C ASN A 378 -13.63 19.75 22.21
N ARG A 379 -12.51 20.20 21.64
CA ARG A 379 -11.23 20.35 22.32
C ARG A 379 -10.88 21.83 22.50
N PRO A 380 -10.15 22.18 23.58
CA PRO A 380 -9.66 23.54 23.75
C PRO A 380 -8.82 24.02 22.59
N ALA A 381 -8.89 25.29 22.25
CA ALA A 381 -8.03 25.89 21.24
C ALA A 381 -6.55 25.72 21.61
N GLY A 382 -5.75 25.25 20.66
CA GLY A 382 -4.32 24.96 20.85
C GLY A 382 -4.01 23.60 21.47
N SER A 383 -5.01 22.71 21.61
CA SER A 383 -4.80 21.33 22.08
C SER A 383 -4.03 20.47 21.06
N ILE A 384 -4.20 20.74 19.77
CA ILE A 384 -3.46 20.05 18.70
C ILE A 384 -2.08 20.69 18.53
N SER A 385 -1.02 19.91 18.68
CA SER A 385 0.37 20.37 18.45
C SER A 385 0.53 20.97 17.05
N THR A 386 1.25 22.09 16.96
CA THR A 386 1.50 22.83 15.71
C THR A 386 2.59 22.21 14.84
N THR A 387 3.39 21.32 15.41
CA THR A 387 4.54 20.70 14.74
C THR A 387 4.16 19.32 14.23
N PRO A 388 4.46 18.98 12.96
CA PRO A 388 4.31 17.61 12.46
C PRO A 388 5.05 16.61 13.34
N GLY A 389 4.40 15.49 13.63
CA GLY A 389 5.00 14.40 14.40
C GLY A 389 6.03 13.60 13.59
N LEU A 390 6.62 12.61 14.24
CA LEU A 390 7.56 11.69 13.64
C LEU A 390 6.90 10.80 12.58
N THR A 391 7.59 10.60 11.47
CA THR A 391 7.16 9.64 10.46
C THR A 391 7.61 8.22 10.80
N ALA A 392 7.08 7.20 10.12
CA ALA A 392 7.30 5.80 10.40
C ALA A 392 8.77 5.45 10.73
N VAL A 393 9.72 5.74 9.82
CA VAL A 393 11.15 5.43 10.06
C VAL A 393 11.72 6.28 11.19
N GLU A 394 11.31 7.55 11.29
CA GLU A 394 11.76 8.48 12.34
C GLU A 394 11.28 8.01 13.72
N MET A 395 10.08 7.41 13.85
CA MET A 395 9.58 6.82 15.11
C MET A 395 10.50 5.71 15.62
N PHE A 396 10.91 4.77 14.74
CA PHE A 396 11.81 3.69 15.15
C PHE A 396 13.21 4.20 15.52
N ARG A 397 13.74 5.20 14.82
CA ARG A 397 14.99 5.87 15.21
C ARG A 397 14.87 6.60 16.54
N ALA A 398 13.72 7.26 16.77
CA ALA A 398 13.46 7.95 18.03
C ALA A 398 13.31 6.97 19.21
N LEU A 399 12.73 5.81 18.96
CA LEU A 399 12.63 4.73 19.94
C LEU A 399 14.00 4.13 20.25
N GLU A 400 14.85 3.88 19.22
CA GLU A 400 16.23 3.41 19.38
C GLU A 400 17.10 4.39 20.17
N SER A 401 16.95 5.70 19.93
CA SER A 401 17.66 6.74 20.67
C SER A 401 17.11 7.01 22.09
N GLY A 402 15.93 6.45 22.43
CA GLY A 402 15.25 6.67 23.71
C GLY A 402 14.49 7.98 23.80
N ARG A 403 14.30 8.73 22.70
CA ARG A 403 13.41 9.90 22.65
C ARG A 403 11.94 9.49 22.72
N LEU A 404 11.51 8.48 21.98
CA LEU A 404 10.27 7.77 22.19
C LEU A 404 10.46 6.68 23.25
N LYS A 405 9.43 6.46 24.08
CA LYS A 405 9.41 5.50 25.17
C LYS A 405 8.37 4.42 24.97
N ALA A 406 7.21 4.77 24.39
CA ALA A 406 6.15 3.83 24.11
C ALA A 406 5.71 3.86 22.65
N MET A 407 5.33 2.69 22.14
CA MET A 407 4.74 2.56 20.80
C MET A 407 3.53 1.62 20.83
N TRP A 408 2.41 2.12 20.30
CA TRP A 408 1.24 1.29 20.00
C TRP A 408 1.26 0.94 18.50
N ILE A 409 1.32 -0.34 18.18
CA ILE A 409 1.37 -0.88 16.81
C ILE A 409 0.04 -1.56 16.52
N ALA A 410 -0.62 -1.20 15.41
CA ALA A 410 -1.92 -1.76 15.04
C ALA A 410 -1.96 -2.30 13.60
N ALA A 411 -2.40 -3.56 13.45
CA ALA A 411 -2.67 -4.23 12.19
C ALA A 411 -1.50 -4.25 11.19
N THR A 412 -0.25 -4.28 11.68
CA THR A 412 0.97 -4.32 10.85
C THR A 412 2.11 -5.04 11.57
N ASN A 413 3.11 -5.52 10.80
CA ASN A 413 4.25 -6.29 11.30
C ASN A 413 5.60 -5.59 10.99
N PRO A 414 5.92 -4.46 11.67
CA PRO A 414 7.11 -3.68 11.39
C PRO A 414 8.42 -4.43 11.63
N ALA A 415 8.45 -5.45 12.50
CA ALA A 415 9.63 -6.30 12.71
C ALA A 415 10.03 -7.13 11.47
N VAL A 416 9.24 -7.06 10.37
CA VAL A 416 9.56 -7.62 9.05
C VAL A 416 9.45 -6.58 7.94
N SER A 417 8.46 -5.67 8.02
CA SER A 417 8.11 -4.79 6.90
C SER A 417 8.86 -3.45 6.88
N MET A 418 9.51 -3.04 7.96
CA MET A 418 10.33 -1.83 7.99
C MET A 418 11.71 -2.06 7.36
N PRO A 419 12.36 -1.02 6.79
CA PRO A 419 13.74 -1.14 6.35
C PRO A 419 14.71 -1.23 7.53
N ASP A 420 15.90 -1.82 7.32
CA ASP A 420 16.93 -1.97 8.37
C ASP A 420 16.38 -2.67 9.63
N LEU A 421 16.05 -3.93 9.49
CA LEU A 421 15.40 -4.70 10.57
C LEU A 421 16.23 -4.79 11.85
N HIS A 422 17.55 -4.72 11.76
CA HIS A 422 18.39 -4.69 12.95
C HIS A 422 18.12 -3.45 13.80
N MET A 423 18.05 -2.26 13.17
CA MET A 423 17.68 -1.01 13.84
C MET A 423 16.28 -1.10 14.45
N VAL A 424 15.29 -1.60 13.69
CA VAL A 424 13.89 -1.71 14.14
C VAL A 424 13.76 -2.61 15.36
N ARG A 425 14.45 -3.75 15.37
CA ARG A 425 14.42 -4.70 16.49
C ARG A 425 15.11 -4.15 17.73
N ARG A 426 16.25 -3.49 17.58
CA ARG A 426 16.90 -2.77 18.69
C ARG A 426 16.00 -1.67 19.25
N ALA A 427 15.32 -0.93 18.37
CA ALA A 427 14.38 0.11 18.76
C ALA A 427 13.23 -0.44 19.63
N LEU A 428 12.55 -1.49 19.14
CA LEU A 428 11.46 -2.14 19.87
C LEU A 428 11.95 -2.77 21.20
N ALA A 429 13.16 -3.32 21.24
CA ALA A 429 13.74 -3.88 22.45
C ALA A 429 14.02 -2.81 23.52
N LYS A 430 14.34 -1.57 23.12
CA LYS A 430 14.60 -0.44 24.03
C LYS A 430 13.34 0.27 24.54
N ALA A 431 12.19 0.10 23.88
CA ALA A 431 10.95 0.73 24.29
C ALA A 431 10.57 0.32 25.71
N GLU A 432 10.06 1.28 26.50
CA GLU A 432 9.54 1.00 27.85
C GLU A 432 8.19 0.28 27.80
N LEU A 433 7.39 0.53 26.75
CA LEU A 433 6.10 -0.11 26.51
C LEU A 433 5.87 -0.32 25.00
N VAL A 434 5.54 -1.54 24.63
CA VAL A 434 5.05 -1.89 23.28
C VAL A 434 3.68 -2.53 23.40
N ILE A 435 2.65 -1.84 22.89
CA ILE A 435 1.29 -2.37 22.74
C ILE A 435 1.13 -2.83 21.31
N VAL A 436 0.63 -4.06 21.08
CA VAL A 436 0.29 -4.56 19.76
C VAL A 436 -1.18 -4.96 19.70
N GLN A 437 -1.88 -4.38 18.74
CA GLN A 437 -3.28 -4.67 18.41
C GLN A 437 -3.31 -5.43 17.09
N ASP A 438 -3.65 -6.71 17.11
CA ASP A 438 -3.62 -7.56 15.93
C ASP A 438 -4.67 -8.67 16.03
N ALA A 439 -4.99 -9.29 14.90
CA ALA A 439 -5.89 -10.44 14.84
C ALA A 439 -5.15 -11.78 15.07
N TYR A 440 -3.83 -11.80 14.99
CA TYR A 440 -3.00 -13.02 15.03
C TYR A 440 -1.82 -12.91 15.97
N HIS A 441 -1.53 -14.00 16.67
CA HIS A 441 -0.34 -14.19 17.50
C HIS A 441 0.07 -15.69 17.47
N PRO A 442 1.37 -16.00 17.28
CA PRO A 442 2.52 -15.09 17.20
C PRO A 442 2.78 -14.50 15.80
N THR A 443 3.29 -13.27 15.77
CA THR A 443 4.02 -12.67 14.66
C THR A 443 5.36 -12.15 15.17
N GLU A 444 6.30 -11.76 14.31
CA GLU A 444 7.58 -11.20 14.75
C GLU A 444 7.37 -9.95 15.64
N THR A 445 6.38 -9.13 15.33
CA THR A 445 6.05 -7.94 16.13
C THR A 445 5.32 -8.28 17.43
N THR A 446 4.32 -9.19 17.40
CA THR A 446 3.59 -9.55 18.62
C THR A 446 4.46 -10.27 19.65
N ARG A 447 5.51 -10.97 19.22
CA ARG A 447 6.49 -11.57 20.12
C ARG A 447 7.28 -10.57 20.96
N ILE A 448 7.42 -9.32 20.49
CA ILE A 448 8.15 -8.26 21.18
C ILE A 448 7.25 -7.43 22.09
N ALA A 449 5.92 -7.51 21.91
CA ALA A 449 4.94 -6.71 22.65
C ALA A 449 4.98 -6.96 24.18
N ASP A 450 4.55 -5.98 24.96
CA ASP A 450 4.27 -6.09 26.39
C ASP A 450 2.77 -6.39 26.62
N VAL A 451 1.92 -5.84 25.77
CA VAL A 451 0.45 -5.99 25.79
C VAL A 451 -0.04 -6.37 24.40
N LEU A 452 -0.95 -7.35 24.33
CA LEU A 452 -1.63 -7.79 23.11
C LEU A 452 -3.14 -7.54 23.23
N PHE A 453 -3.68 -6.79 22.27
CA PHE A 453 -5.11 -6.56 22.13
C PHE A 453 -5.68 -7.33 20.95
N PRO A 454 -6.65 -8.24 21.17
CA PRO A 454 -7.28 -9.03 20.11
C PRO A 454 -8.23 -8.17 19.28
N ALA A 455 -7.90 -7.99 18.00
CA ALA A 455 -8.71 -7.23 17.06
C ALA A 455 -9.60 -8.13 16.20
N ALA A 456 -10.86 -7.71 16.02
CA ALA A 456 -11.75 -8.26 15.00
C ALA A 456 -11.24 -7.89 13.61
N GLN A 457 -11.25 -8.86 12.69
CA GLN A 457 -10.82 -8.64 11.32
C GLN A 457 -11.99 -8.29 10.37
N TRP A 458 -11.70 -8.06 9.10
CA TRP A 458 -12.58 -7.56 8.05
C TRP A 458 -13.96 -8.24 7.96
N SER A 459 -14.04 -9.54 8.24
CA SER A 459 -15.29 -10.33 8.17
C SER A 459 -16.09 -10.35 9.47
N GLU A 460 -15.60 -9.71 10.51
CA GLU A 460 -16.10 -9.82 11.89
C GLU A 460 -16.62 -8.47 12.43
N LYS A 461 -16.57 -7.41 11.59
CA LYS A 461 -16.96 -6.05 11.98
C LYS A 461 -17.54 -5.27 10.82
N THR A 462 -18.34 -4.25 11.15
CA THR A 462 -18.72 -3.19 10.20
C THR A 462 -17.62 -2.14 10.15
N GLY A 463 -17.36 -1.59 8.98
CA GLY A 463 -16.43 -0.49 8.78
C GLY A 463 -16.42 0.01 7.34
N THR A 464 -15.71 1.11 7.09
CA THR A 464 -15.55 1.68 5.76
C THR A 464 -14.10 1.63 5.30
N SER A 465 -13.90 1.56 4.00
CA SER A 465 -12.59 1.66 3.38
C SER A 465 -12.66 2.39 2.04
N THR A 466 -11.61 3.13 1.70
CA THR A 466 -11.49 3.84 0.43
C THR A 466 -10.44 3.17 -0.47
N SER A 467 -10.86 2.71 -1.65
CA SER A 467 -10.01 2.05 -2.65
C SER A 467 -9.08 3.04 -3.36
N SER A 468 -8.17 2.51 -4.19
CA SER A 468 -7.24 3.34 -4.99
C SER A 468 -7.94 4.35 -5.91
N GLU A 469 -9.17 4.06 -6.37
CA GLU A 469 -9.95 4.94 -7.24
C GLU A 469 -10.88 5.89 -6.48
N ARG A 470 -10.62 6.15 -5.20
CA ARG A 470 -11.42 7.06 -4.35
C ARG A 470 -12.83 6.54 -4.04
N LEU A 471 -13.07 5.24 -4.23
CA LEU A 471 -14.35 4.60 -3.95
C LEU A 471 -14.43 4.22 -2.47
N VAL A 472 -15.24 4.94 -1.71
CA VAL A 472 -15.60 4.61 -0.32
C VAL A 472 -16.58 3.45 -0.34
N SER A 473 -16.29 2.40 0.40
CA SER A 473 -17.11 1.19 0.41
C SER A 473 -17.36 0.69 1.83
N ARG A 474 -18.59 0.24 2.09
CA ARG A 474 -19.00 -0.37 3.35
C ARG A 474 -18.71 -1.86 3.35
N SER A 475 -18.15 -2.35 4.46
CA SER A 475 -18.04 -3.75 4.83
C SER A 475 -19.08 -4.09 5.90
N ASP A 476 -19.76 -5.23 5.77
CA ASP A 476 -20.60 -5.79 6.82
C ASP A 476 -20.00 -7.08 7.39
N PRO A 477 -20.28 -7.44 8.66
CA PRO A 477 -19.78 -8.66 9.26
C PRO A 477 -20.46 -9.88 8.63
N ILE A 478 -19.66 -10.92 8.38
CA ILE A 478 -20.11 -12.21 7.82
C ILE A 478 -20.20 -13.25 8.94
N ILE A 479 -19.32 -13.12 9.91
CA ILE A 479 -19.19 -13.98 11.09
C ILE A 479 -19.02 -13.13 12.34
N ASP A 480 -19.27 -13.70 13.48
CA ASP A 480 -18.99 -13.07 14.77
C ASP A 480 -17.49 -13.16 15.09
N PRO A 481 -16.90 -12.15 15.79
CA PRO A 481 -15.53 -12.21 16.21
C PRO A 481 -15.28 -13.36 17.21
N PRO A 482 -14.11 -14.03 17.15
CA PRO A 482 -13.79 -15.13 18.04
C PRO A 482 -13.40 -14.63 19.44
N GLY A 483 -13.88 -15.33 20.48
CA GLY A 483 -13.51 -15.06 21.87
C GLY A 483 -13.88 -13.67 22.34
N ALA A 484 -12.88 -12.90 22.77
CA ALA A 484 -13.03 -11.52 23.23
C ALA A 484 -12.52 -10.47 22.21
N ALA A 485 -12.28 -10.86 20.93
CA ALA A 485 -11.86 -9.91 19.90
C ALA A 485 -12.97 -8.89 19.61
N ILE A 486 -12.58 -7.61 19.46
CA ILE A 486 -13.50 -6.48 19.20
C ILE A 486 -12.96 -5.61 18.08
N PRO A 487 -13.81 -4.79 17.42
CA PRO A 487 -13.37 -3.85 16.39
C PRO A 487 -12.24 -2.92 16.84
N ASP A 488 -11.34 -2.58 15.93
CA ASP A 488 -10.18 -1.73 16.20
C ASP A 488 -10.55 -0.39 16.84
N TRP A 489 -11.58 0.29 16.32
CA TRP A 489 -12.07 1.56 16.86
C TRP A 489 -12.54 1.43 18.31
N GLN A 490 -13.16 0.29 18.66
CA GLN A 490 -13.68 0.06 20.01
C GLN A 490 -12.55 -0.17 21.02
N ILE A 491 -11.45 -0.80 20.63
CA ILE A 491 -10.24 -0.94 21.46
C ILE A 491 -9.69 0.45 21.80
N ILE A 492 -9.55 1.31 20.77
CA ILE A 492 -8.99 2.66 20.93
C ILE A 492 -9.91 3.54 21.77
N ALA A 493 -11.24 3.48 21.53
CA ALA A 493 -12.22 4.25 22.27
C ALA A 493 -12.26 3.85 23.76
N ARG A 494 -12.24 2.55 24.08
CA ARG A 494 -12.17 2.06 25.46
C ARG A 494 -10.86 2.48 26.15
N PHE A 495 -9.75 2.47 25.46
CA PHE A 495 -8.48 2.96 25.98
C PHE A 495 -8.55 4.46 26.29
N ALA A 496 -9.12 5.28 25.39
CA ALA A 496 -9.33 6.70 25.59
C ALA A 496 -10.22 7.00 26.81
N GLN A 497 -11.35 6.30 26.93
CA GLN A 497 -12.24 6.40 28.08
C GLN A 497 -11.53 6.03 29.40
N ARG A 498 -10.69 4.99 29.38
CA ARG A 498 -9.93 4.56 30.56
C ARG A 498 -8.83 5.57 30.96
N MET A 499 -8.31 6.36 30.00
CA MET A 499 -7.45 7.51 30.25
C MET A 499 -8.22 8.74 30.78
N GLY A 500 -9.56 8.68 30.86
CA GLY A 500 -10.40 9.78 31.33
C GLY A 500 -10.75 10.82 30.27
N TYR A 501 -10.58 10.50 28.98
CA TYR A 501 -10.96 11.41 27.90
C TYR A 501 -12.42 11.25 27.48
N ASP A 502 -13.13 12.38 27.36
CA ASP A 502 -14.51 12.46 26.88
C ASP A 502 -14.61 12.38 25.35
N GLY A 503 -15.84 12.07 24.84
CA GLY A 503 -16.16 12.06 23.42
C GLY A 503 -15.71 10.80 22.68
N PHE A 504 -15.56 9.67 23.39
CA PHE A 504 -15.23 8.35 22.87
C PHE A 504 -16.27 7.28 23.22
N ASP A 505 -17.50 7.69 23.54
CA ASP A 505 -18.58 6.81 24.00
C ASP A 505 -19.43 6.21 22.87
N TYR A 506 -18.83 6.07 21.68
CA TYR A 506 -19.44 5.49 20.49
C TYR A 506 -20.02 4.08 20.74
N LYS A 507 -21.18 3.84 20.15
CA LYS A 507 -21.88 2.54 20.21
C LYS A 507 -21.69 1.76 18.91
N THR A 508 -21.55 2.45 17.77
CA THR A 508 -21.44 1.86 16.44
C THR A 508 -20.35 2.55 15.61
N SER A 509 -19.88 1.88 14.58
CA SER A 509 -18.96 2.47 13.61
C SER A 509 -19.62 3.59 12.79
N GLU A 510 -20.94 3.51 12.59
CA GLU A 510 -21.73 4.51 11.89
C GLU A 510 -21.70 5.88 12.59
N GLU A 511 -21.77 5.90 13.92
CA GLU A 511 -21.64 7.15 14.70
C GLU A 511 -20.29 7.81 14.47
N ILE A 512 -19.22 7.04 14.40
CA ILE A 512 -17.87 7.54 14.13
C ILE A 512 -17.77 8.08 12.70
N TRP A 513 -18.31 7.34 11.72
CA TRP A 513 -18.31 7.76 10.33
C TRP A 513 -19.07 9.07 10.15
N ASP A 514 -20.27 9.18 10.74
CA ASP A 514 -21.12 10.36 10.64
C ASP A 514 -20.56 11.57 11.43
N GLU A 515 -19.67 11.35 12.43
CA GLU A 515 -18.87 12.41 13.07
C GLU A 515 -17.69 12.85 12.17
N PHE A 516 -17.09 11.92 11.43
CA PHE A 516 -15.91 12.19 10.60
C PHE A 516 -16.23 12.96 9.32
N ILE A 517 -17.27 12.55 8.57
CA ILE A 517 -17.50 13.09 7.21
C ILE A 517 -17.78 14.60 7.14
N PRO A 518 -18.42 15.27 8.12
CA PRO A 518 -18.57 16.72 8.11
C PRO A 518 -17.24 17.47 8.04
N LEU A 519 -16.16 16.89 8.60
CA LEU A 519 -14.81 17.46 8.50
C LEU A 519 -14.24 17.43 7.08
N THR A 520 -14.84 16.69 6.16
CA THR A 520 -14.40 16.65 4.76
C THR A 520 -15.12 17.69 3.89
N LYS A 521 -16.18 18.33 4.39
CA LYS A 521 -16.99 19.30 3.62
C LYS A 521 -16.14 20.43 3.06
N GLY A 522 -16.29 20.67 1.76
CA GLY A 522 -15.54 21.71 1.04
C GLY A 522 -14.05 21.38 0.85
N ARG A 523 -13.59 20.20 1.25
CA ARG A 523 -12.21 19.74 1.04
C ARG A 523 -12.09 18.96 -0.25
N PRO A 524 -10.87 18.76 -0.79
CA PRO A 524 -10.68 17.97 -2.02
C PRO A 524 -11.29 16.57 -1.96
N CYS A 525 -11.35 15.95 -0.79
CA CYS A 525 -11.99 14.65 -0.55
C CYS A 525 -13.39 14.81 0.07
N ASP A 526 -14.19 15.74 -0.38
CA ASP A 526 -15.53 16.00 0.19
C ASP A 526 -16.40 14.74 0.16
N MET A 527 -16.72 14.22 1.35
CA MET A 527 -17.55 13.05 1.58
C MET A 527 -18.84 13.40 2.35
N ALA A 528 -19.18 14.70 2.48
CA ALA A 528 -20.33 15.13 3.29
C ALA A 528 -21.65 14.47 2.85
N GLY A 529 -21.80 14.11 1.58
CA GLY A 529 -22.95 13.37 1.05
C GLY A 529 -22.87 11.86 1.18
N ILE A 530 -21.79 11.30 1.72
CA ILE A 530 -21.57 9.85 1.88
C ILE A 530 -21.95 9.41 3.30
N THR A 531 -23.18 9.65 3.74
CA THR A 531 -23.64 9.27 5.09
C THR A 531 -23.62 7.76 5.30
N SER A 532 -23.54 7.32 6.56
CA SER A 532 -23.63 5.91 6.93
C SER A 532 -24.90 5.24 6.40
N ALA A 533 -26.03 5.93 6.49
CA ALA A 533 -27.33 5.48 5.97
C ALA A 533 -27.28 5.29 4.44
N ARG A 534 -26.65 6.20 3.73
CA ARG A 534 -26.47 6.13 2.29
C ARG A 534 -25.54 4.98 1.88
N LEU A 535 -24.41 4.81 2.56
CA LEU A 535 -23.49 3.68 2.35
C LEU A 535 -24.15 2.33 2.63
N LYS A 536 -25.04 2.27 3.60
CA LYS A 536 -25.81 1.04 3.88
C LYS A 536 -26.72 0.67 2.72
N LYS A 537 -27.29 1.65 2.01
CA LYS A 537 -28.19 1.45 0.86
C LYS A 537 -27.42 1.22 -0.44
N GLU A 538 -26.46 2.10 -0.76
CA GLU A 538 -25.78 2.13 -2.06
C GLU A 538 -24.51 1.30 -2.07
N ARG A 539 -24.01 0.88 -0.90
CA ARG A 539 -22.85 0.02 -0.67
C ARG A 539 -21.49 0.69 -0.98
N HIS A 540 -21.43 1.62 -1.91
CA HIS A 540 -20.21 2.33 -2.28
C HIS A 540 -20.52 3.67 -2.95
N LEU A 541 -19.64 4.65 -2.75
CA LEU A 541 -19.71 5.98 -3.38
C LEU A 541 -18.31 6.53 -3.59
N ARG A 542 -18.09 7.25 -4.68
CA ARG A 542 -16.78 7.84 -4.99
C ARG A 542 -16.76 9.32 -4.64
N TRP A 543 -15.77 9.73 -3.84
CA TRP A 543 -15.59 11.14 -3.55
C TRP A 543 -14.86 11.90 -4.70
N PRO A 544 -15.02 13.25 -4.82
CA PRO A 544 -15.93 14.12 -4.08
C PRO A 544 -17.42 13.80 -4.25
N CYS A 545 -18.17 13.89 -3.13
CA CYS A 545 -19.61 13.65 -3.07
C CYS A 545 -20.22 14.61 -2.01
N PRO A 546 -20.41 15.92 -2.34
CA PRO A 546 -20.67 16.98 -1.36
C PRO A 546 -22.09 16.99 -0.80
N THR A 547 -23.08 16.41 -1.49
CA THR A 547 -24.47 16.35 -1.03
C THR A 547 -25.05 14.95 -1.10
N ALA A 548 -26.18 14.73 -0.43
CA ALA A 548 -26.86 13.44 -0.41
C ALA A 548 -27.38 12.98 -1.78
N GLU A 549 -27.65 13.93 -2.67
CA GLU A 549 -28.15 13.68 -4.04
C GLU A 549 -27.02 13.49 -5.06
N HIS A 550 -25.79 13.89 -4.71
CA HIS A 550 -24.66 13.84 -5.63
C HIS A 550 -24.27 12.39 -5.91
N PRO A 551 -24.14 11.95 -7.20
CA PRO A 551 -23.90 10.53 -7.54
C PRO A 551 -22.49 10.04 -7.23
N GLY A 552 -21.61 10.89 -6.73
CA GLY A 552 -20.17 10.68 -6.65
C GLY A 552 -19.45 11.21 -7.90
N THR A 553 -18.11 11.28 -7.82
CA THR A 553 -17.28 11.84 -8.90
C THR A 553 -16.39 10.78 -9.50
N GLU A 554 -16.62 10.41 -10.75
CA GLU A 554 -15.81 9.41 -11.42
C GLU A 554 -14.37 9.87 -11.64
N ARG A 555 -14.19 11.03 -12.29
CA ARG A 555 -12.89 11.61 -12.66
C ARG A 555 -12.73 12.96 -12.04
N LEU A 556 -11.54 13.25 -11.52
CA LEU A 556 -11.21 14.59 -11.04
C LEU A 556 -10.79 15.49 -12.20
N TYR A 557 -10.98 16.78 -12.01
CA TYR A 557 -10.48 17.85 -12.90
C TYR A 557 -11.05 17.82 -14.32
N THR A 558 -12.25 17.31 -14.52
CA THR A 558 -12.93 17.28 -15.83
C THR A 558 -13.25 18.69 -16.37
N ASN A 559 -13.28 19.68 -15.49
CA ASN A 559 -13.46 21.10 -15.83
C ASN A 559 -12.12 21.84 -16.01
N GLY A 560 -10.97 21.16 -15.90
CA GLY A 560 -9.62 21.73 -16.00
C GLY A 560 -9.23 22.64 -14.81
N ILE A 561 -10.00 22.62 -13.70
CA ILE A 561 -9.71 23.40 -12.48
C ILE A 561 -9.08 22.49 -11.43
N PHE A 562 -7.95 22.94 -10.90
CA PHE A 562 -7.18 22.22 -9.89
C PHE A 562 -7.25 22.92 -8.53
N PRO A 563 -7.18 22.20 -7.40
CA PRO A 563 -7.22 22.80 -6.06
C PRO A 563 -5.85 23.41 -5.67
N THR A 564 -5.29 24.21 -6.56
CA THR A 564 -4.12 25.06 -6.39
C THR A 564 -4.55 26.51 -6.17
N SER A 565 -3.64 27.39 -5.75
CA SER A 565 -3.97 28.78 -5.47
C SER A 565 -4.46 29.58 -6.69
N ASP A 566 -4.04 29.16 -7.89
CA ASP A 566 -4.39 29.79 -9.18
C ASP A 566 -5.32 28.93 -10.05
N GLY A 567 -5.81 27.79 -9.52
CA GLY A 567 -6.68 26.88 -10.24
C GLY A 567 -5.99 26.04 -11.33
N ARG A 568 -4.66 26.09 -11.44
CA ARG A 568 -3.88 25.46 -12.52
C ARG A 568 -2.98 24.34 -11.98
N ALA A 569 -2.79 23.29 -12.77
CA ALA A 569 -1.77 22.28 -12.51
C ALA A 569 -0.36 22.85 -12.74
N LYS A 570 0.63 22.35 -12.00
CA LYS A 570 1.99 22.89 -12.03
C LYS A 570 2.98 21.94 -12.70
N PHE A 571 3.66 22.44 -13.71
CA PHE A 571 4.91 21.81 -14.16
C PHE A 571 5.99 21.99 -13.10
N LEU A 572 6.69 20.92 -12.79
CA LEU A 572 7.75 20.94 -11.79
C LEU A 572 9.00 20.27 -12.38
N PRO A 573 9.99 21.05 -12.88
CA PRO A 573 11.25 20.52 -13.37
C PRO A 573 11.95 19.68 -12.31
N ARG A 574 12.50 18.51 -12.68
CA ARG A 574 13.21 17.61 -11.76
C ARG A 574 14.50 17.09 -12.39
N THR A 575 15.61 17.43 -11.77
CA THR A 575 16.92 16.89 -12.15
C THR A 575 17.06 15.46 -11.67
N HIS A 576 17.91 14.69 -12.34
CA HIS A 576 18.33 13.38 -11.86
C HIS A 576 19.08 13.53 -10.53
N ARG A 577 18.88 12.58 -9.65
CA ARG A 577 19.70 12.38 -8.44
C ARG A 577 19.95 10.90 -8.24
N GLU A 578 21.19 10.59 -7.99
CA GLU A 578 21.60 9.23 -7.62
C GLU A 578 20.85 8.71 -6.41
N PRO A 579 20.59 7.40 -6.34
CA PRO A 579 20.11 6.73 -5.13
C PRO A 579 21.00 7.05 -3.91
N ARG A 580 20.43 6.99 -2.73
CA ARG A 580 21.14 7.38 -1.50
C ARG A 580 22.34 6.48 -1.17
N GLU A 581 22.32 5.24 -1.64
CA GLU A 581 23.43 4.30 -1.55
C GLU A 581 23.70 3.77 -2.97
N THR A 582 24.89 4.02 -3.48
CA THR A 582 25.34 3.52 -4.79
C THR A 582 26.16 2.25 -4.64
N THR A 583 26.26 1.48 -5.73
CA THR A 583 27.13 0.32 -5.84
C THR A 583 28.61 0.73 -5.83
N ASP A 584 29.50 -0.14 -5.38
CA ASP A 584 30.94 -0.01 -5.42
C ASP A 584 31.61 -1.37 -5.63
N HIS A 585 32.94 -1.43 -5.53
CA HIS A 585 33.70 -2.67 -5.75
C HIS A 585 33.40 -3.77 -4.73
N GLU A 586 32.99 -3.41 -3.50
CA GLU A 586 32.64 -4.39 -2.46
C GLU A 586 31.18 -4.87 -2.59
N PHE A 587 30.29 -3.97 -3.00
CA PHE A 587 28.85 -4.23 -3.18
C PHE A 587 28.42 -3.86 -4.61
N PRO A 588 28.80 -4.66 -5.62
CA PRO A 588 28.67 -4.27 -7.03
C PRO A 588 27.29 -4.44 -7.63
N LEU A 589 26.36 -5.10 -6.94
CA LEU A 589 25.04 -5.40 -7.43
C LEU A 589 23.97 -4.53 -6.76
N VAL A 590 22.89 -4.26 -7.49
CA VAL A 590 21.70 -3.58 -6.97
C VAL A 590 20.67 -4.61 -6.51
N LEU A 591 20.23 -4.54 -5.26
CA LEU A 591 19.07 -5.27 -4.79
C LEU A 591 17.81 -4.45 -5.01
N THR A 592 16.83 -5.03 -5.69
CA THR A 592 15.43 -4.56 -5.67
C THR A 592 14.52 -5.58 -5.01
N THR A 593 13.44 -5.11 -4.39
CA THR A 593 12.47 -5.99 -3.71
C THR A 593 11.09 -5.87 -4.35
N GLY A 594 10.25 -6.89 -4.20
CA GLY A 594 8.89 -6.85 -4.77
C GLY A 594 7.95 -7.90 -4.20
N ARG A 595 6.74 -7.95 -4.78
CA ARG A 595 5.70 -8.92 -4.43
C ARG A 595 5.71 -10.11 -5.36
N LEU A 596 5.11 -11.20 -4.86
CA LEU A 596 4.72 -12.37 -5.64
C LEU A 596 3.19 -12.51 -5.62
N TYR A 597 2.67 -13.21 -6.62
CA TYR A 597 1.23 -13.38 -6.82
C TYR A 597 0.50 -14.01 -5.62
N ALA A 598 1.10 -15.05 -5.01
CA ALA A 598 0.44 -15.83 -3.98
C ALA A 598 0.43 -15.15 -2.60
N HIS A 599 1.36 -14.24 -2.33
CA HIS A 599 1.55 -13.72 -0.99
C HIS A 599 1.14 -12.25 -0.82
N TRP A 600 0.81 -11.90 0.43
CA TRP A 600 0.45 -10.57 0.85
C TRP A 600 1.32 -10.11 2.02
N HIS A 601 2.07 -9.02 1.80
CA HIS A 601 3.01 -8.45 2.77
C HIS A 601 3.84 -9.52 3.52
N THR A 602 3.78 -9.58 4.85
CA THR A 602 4.55 -10.49 5.69
C THR A 602 3.90 -11.85 5.89
N MET A 603 2.99 -12.25 5.02
CA MET A 603 2.33 -13.56 4.99
C MET A 603 1.47 -13.91 6.19
N THR A 604 1.20 -12.99 7.13
CA THR A 604 0.39 -13.23 8.33
C THR A 604 -0.96 -13.92 8.02
N ARG A 605 -1.56 -13.63 6.87
CA ARG A 605 -2.77 -14.34 6.36
C ARG A 605 -2.43 -15.35 5.28
N THR A 606 -1.78 -14.94 4.21
CA THR A 606 -1.54 -15.81 3.04
C THR A 606 -0.65 -17.01 3.33
N GLY A 607 0.24 -16.91 4.31
CA GLY A 607 1.06 -18.03 4.81
C GLY A 607 0.26 -19.17 5.47
N LYS A 608 -1.04 -18.93 5.79
CA LYS A 608 -1.96 -19.92 6.37
C LYS A 608 -2.74 -20.70 5.32
N SER A 609 -2.69 -20.27 4.05
CA SER A 609 -3.37 -20.99 2.96
C SER A 609 -2.42 -22.00 2.31
N PRO A 610 -2.67 -23.32 2.46
CA PRO A 610 -1.82 -24.36 1.84
C PRO A 610 -1.70 -24.17 0.32
N LYS A 611 -2.77 -23.76 -0.35
CA LYS A 611 -2.79 -23.50 -1.80
C LYS A 611 -1.83 -22.38 -2.22
N LEU A 612 -1.77 -21.30 -1.43
CA LEU A 612 -0.89 -20.17 -1.72
C LEU A 612 0.56 -20.49 -1.39
N VAL A 613 0.81 -21.16 -0.25
CA VAL A 613 2.15 -21.61 0.15
C VAL A 613 2.72 -22.63 -0.83
N GLN A 614 1.90 -23.58 -1.31
CA GLN A 614 2.34 -24.52 -2.33
C GLN A 614 2.77 -23.85 -3.64
N ARG A 615 2.13 -22.74 -3.99
CA ARG A 615 2.47 -21.96 -5.20
C ARG A 615 3.80 -21.22 -5.06
N GLU A 616 4.04 -20.62 -3.90
CA GLU A 616 5.25 -19.86 -3.58
C GLU A 616 5.77 -20.31 -2.20
N PRO A 617 6.52 -21.40 -2.14
CA PRO A 617 6.81 -22.08 -0.87
C PRO A 617 7.94 -21.44 -0.07
N GLY A 618 8.83 -20.64 -0.66
CA GLY A 618 10.01 -20.10 0.01
C GLY A 618 10.59 -18.86 -0.63
N ALA A 619 11.38 -18.14 0.16
CA ALA A 619 12.17 -17.01 -0.32
C ALA A 619 13.26 -17.47 -1.31
N PHE A 620 13.69 -16.58 -2.18
CA PHE A 620 14.74 -16.83 -3.17
C PHE A 620 15.40 -15.52 -3.58
N VAL A 621 16.55 -15.63 -4.24
CA VAL A 621 17.17 -14.52 -4.98
C VAL A 621 17.13 -14.81 -6.47
N GLU A 622 16.55 -13.89 -7.29
CA GLU A 622 16.67 -13.94 -8.74
C GLU A 622 17.97 -13.28 -9.18
N VAL A 623 18.66 -13.91 -10.13
CA VAL A 623 19.96 -13.50 -10.65
C VAL A 623 19.96 -13.67 -12.18
N HIS A 624 20.53 -12.69 -12.90
CA HIS A 624 20.74 -12.83 -14.35
C HIS A 624 21.71 -14.00 -14.67
N PRO A 625 21.54 -14.76 -15.76
CA PRO A 625 22.42 -15.88 -16.10
C PRO A 625 23.91 -15.52 -16.11
N ASP A 626 24.30 -14.42 -16.72
CA ASP A 626 25.70 -13.98 -16.80
C ASP A 626 26.27 -13.62 -15.41
N ASP A 627 25.47 -12.93 -14.57
CA ASP A 627 25.89 -12.61 -13.21
C ASP A 627 26.03 -13.88 -12.36
N ALA A 628 25.14 -14.87 -12.56
CA ALA A 628 25.27 -16.15 -11.87
C ALA A 628 26.56 -16.87 -12.24
N VAL A 629 26.94 -16.90 -13.52
CA VAL A 629 28.21 -17.47 -13.99
C VAL A 629 29.39 -16.68 -13.39
N GLN A 630 29.34 -15.35 -13.43
CA GLN A 630 30.40 -14.48 -12.90
C GLN A 630 30.64 -14.72 -11.39
N HIS A 631 29.58 -15.01 -10.63
CA HIS A 631 29.62 -15.26 -9.19
C HIS A 631 29.72 -16.74 -8.82
N GLY A 632 29.90 -17.65 -9.79
CA GLY A 632 30.04 -19.08 -9.56
C GLY A 632 28.79 -19.75 -8.96
N LEU A 633 27.58 -19.29 -9.36
CA LEU A 633 26.30 -19.74 -8.84
C LEU A 633 25.51 -20.55 -9.89
N VAL A 634 24.79 -21.56 -9.41
CA VAL A 634 23.85 -22.33 -10.22
C VAL A 634 22.44 -22.31 -9.62
N ALA A 635 21.44 -22.62 -10.43
CA ALA A 635 20.04 -22.66 -9.99
C ALA A 635 19.83 -23.63 -8.81
N GLY A 636 19.11 -23.19 -7.77
CA GLY A 636 18.84 -23.94 -6.56
C GLY A 636 19.96 -23.95 -5.51
N GLN A 637 21.17 -23.51 -5.85
CA GLN A 637 22.25 -23.37 -4.89
C GLN A 637 21.93 -22.27 -3.87
N ILE A 638 22.32 -22.46 -2.61
CA ILE A 638 22.19 -21.42 -1.60
C ILE A 638 23.29 -20.38 -1.82
N ALA A 639 22.87 -19.15 -2.04
CA ALA A 639 23.75 -18.00 -2.11
C ALA A 639 23.66 -17.17 -0.84
N GLU A 640 24.78 -16.56 -0.45
CA GLU A 640 24.86 -15.52 0.53
C GLU A 640 24.76 -14.16 -0.18
N LEU A 641 23.70 -13.43 0.16
CA LEU A 641 23.46 -12.08 -0.31
C LEU A 641 23.68 -11.12 0.85
N ALA A 642 24.66 -10.24 0.77
CA ALA A 642 25.04 -9.33 1.85
C ALA A 642 24.96 -7.86 1.42
N SER A 643 24.52 -7.00 2.33
CA SER A 643 24.66 -5.54 2.26
C SER A 643 25.55 -5.05 3.41
N ARG A 644 25.75 -3.74 3.51
CA ARG A 644 26.47 -3.14 4.66
C ARG A 644 25.75 -3.33 6.00
N ARG A 645 24.53 -3.84 6.02
CA ARG A 645 23.65 -3.94 7.21
C ARG A 645 23.38 -5.36 7.66
N GLY A 646 23.40 -6.32 6.74
CA GLY A 646 23.06 -7.71 7.09
C GLY A 646 23.30 -8.64 5.93
N THR A 647 22.93 -9.89 6.16
CA THR A 647 23.14 -11.01 5.24
C THR A 647 21.91 -11.90 5.17
N LEU A 648 21.60 -12.41 3.99
CA LEU A 648 20.58 -13.42 3.74
C LEU A 648 21.21 -14.66 3.12
N ARG A 649 20.59 -15.83 3.34
CA ARG A 649 20.94 -17.09 2.68
C ARG A 649 19.73 -17.63 1.94
N LEU A 650 19.77 -17.56 0.62
CA LEU A 650 18.61 -17.82 -0.23
C LEU A 650 18.98 -18.73 -1.41
N PRO A 651 18.07 -19.63 -1.85
CA PRO A 651 18.25 -20.39 -3.08
C PRO A 651 18.22 -19.45 -4.30
N VAL A 652 19.11 -19.69 -5.24
CA VAL A 652 19.23 -18.94 -6.49
C VAL A 652 18.15 -19.38 -7.49
N ARG A 653 17.48 -18.42 -8.08
CA ARG A 653 16.66 -18.59 -9.30
C ARG A 653 17.31 -17.83 -10.45
N ILE A 654 17.62 -18.52 -11.53
CA ILE A 654 18.15 -17.90 -12.72
C ILE A 654 16.99 -17.28 -13.50
N ASN A 655 17.10 -15.98 -13.82
CA ASN A 655 16.07 -15.22 -14.52
C ASN A 655 16.69 -14.35 -15.65
N PRO A 656 16.58 -14.77 -16.94
CA PRO A 656 17.09 -13.98 -18.06
C PRO A 656 16.30 -12.69 -18.33
N GLY A 657 15.15 -12.51 -17.67
CA GLY A 657 14.34 -11.30 -17.74
C GLY A 657 14.78 -10.23 -16.73
N LEU A 658 15.86 -10.45 -16.00
CA LEU A 658 16.46 -9.48 -15.09
C LEU A 658 17.60 -8.75 -15.80
N SER A 659 17.76 -7.45 -15.56
CA SER A 659 18.93 -6.71 -16.07
C SER A 659 20.21 -7.19 -15.36
N ARG A 660 21.35 -7.19 -16.07
CA ARG A 660 22.66 -7.48 -15.46
C ARG A 660 22.97 -6.48 -14.34
N GLY A 661 23.64 -6.95 -13.30
CA GLY A 661 23.95 -6.14 -12.11
C GLY A 661 22.78 -5.94 -11.16
N LEU A 662 21.59 -6.49 -11.48
CA LEU A 662 20.40 -6.43 -10.64
C LEU A 662 20.09 -7.79 -10.03
N VAL A 663 19.77 -7.82 -8.74
CA VAL A 663 19.19 -9.00 -8.06
C VAL A 663 17.83 -8.65 -7.46
N PHE A 664 16.93 -9.63 -7.42
CA PHE A 664 15.59 -9.45 -6.88
C PHE A 664 15.33 -10.41 -5.72
N VAL A 665 14.80 -9.88 -4.62
CA VAL A 665 14.35 -10.69 -3.47
C VAL A 665 12.91 -10.33 -3.13
N PRO A 666 11.98 -11.30 -3.07
CA PRO A 666 10.63 -11.03 -2.62
C PRO A 666 10.61 -10.72 -1.11
N PHE A 667 9.84 -9.70 -0.70
CA PHE A 667 9.88 -9.19 0.68
C PHE A 667 8.91 -9.89 1.66
N HIS A 668 8.29 -11.00 1.26
CA HIS A 668 7.20 -11.61 2.02
C HIS A 668 7.64 -12.33 3.28
N TRP A 669 8.77 -13.01 3.24
CA TRP A 669 9.23 -13.86 4.30
C TRP A 669 9.84 -13.09 5.46
N GLY A 670 9.47 -13.52 6.67
CA GLY A 670 10.05 -13.11 7.94
C GLY A 670 10.64 -14.34 8.66
N ASP A 671 11.15 -14.14 9.88
CA ASP A 671 11.81 -15.20 10.65
C ASP A 671 10.85 -16.35 11.06
N GLN A 672 9.54 -16.12 11.03
CA GLN A 672 8.55 -17.20 11.20
C GLN A 672 8.58 -18.24 10.06
N HIS A 673 9.12 -17.85 8.92
CA HIS A 673 9.14 -18.66 7.70
C HIS A 673 10.54 -19.13 7.31
N GLY A 674 11.56 -18.80 8.09
CA GLY A 674 12.96 -19.18 7.89
C GLY A 674 13.93 -18.15 8.43
N GLU A 675 15.02 -18.60 9.03
CA GLU A 675 16.06 -17.71 9.52
C GLU A 675 16.72 -16.96 8.35
N GLN A 676 17.03 -15.68 8.55
CA GLN A 676 17.73 -14.84 7.56
C GLN A 676 17.07 -14.82 6.17
N THR A 677 15.73 -14.80 6.11
CA THR A 677 14.99 -14.77 4.83
C THR A 677 14.32 -13.41 4.57
N ALA A 678 14.24 -12.53 5.56
CA ALA A 678 13.58 -11.24 5.44
C ALA A 678 14.43 -10.25 4.63
N ALA A 679 13.98 -9.86 3.43
CA ALA A 679 14.68 -8.95 2.53
C ALA A 679 15.12 -7.63 3.21
N ASN A 680 14.35 -7.17 4.19
CA ASN A 680 14.60 -5.88 4.87
C ASN A 680 15.74 -5.92 5.89
N TYR A 681 16.41 -7.03 6.12
CA TYR A 681 17.74 -7.04 6.76
C TYR A 681 18.79 -6.32 5.91
N LEU A 682 18.58 -6.28 4.59
CA LEU A 682 19.54 -5.69 3.66
C LEU A 682 19.22 -4.23 3.32
N THR A 683 17.93 -3.84 3.34
CA THR A 683 17.47 -2.52 2.85
C THR A 683 17.90 -1.38 3.76
N ILE A 684 17.99 -0.17 3.17
CA ILE A 684 18.44 1.02 3.89
C ILE A 684 17.25 1.78 4.51
N SER A 685 17.50 2.39 5.67
CA SER A 685 16.49 3.22 6.34
C SER A 685 16.48 4.69 5.85
N ALA A 686 17.17 5.02 4.74
CA ALA A 686 17.14 6.36 4.15
C ALA A 686 15.72 6.73 3.70
N ILE A 687 15.33 7.98 3.95
CA ILE A 687 14.00 8.51 3.64
C ILE A 687 14.09 9.74 2.74
N GLY A 688 13.08 9.92 1.89
CA GLY A 688 12.94 11.12 1.07
C GLY A 688 12.76 12.38 1.91
N ARG A 689 13.31 13.50 1.44
CA ARG A 689 13.31 14.76 2.22
C ARG A 689 11.92 15.28 2.53
N ILE A 690 10.98 15.19 1.58
CA ILE A 690 9.61 15.73 1.69
C ILE A 690 8.62 14.64 2.07
N ALA A 691 8.48 13.61 1.24
CA ALA A 691 7.52 12.53 1.44
C ALA A 691 7.89 11.60 2.61
N LYS A 692 9.15 11.61 3.04
CA LYS A 692 9.67 10.73 4.11
C LYS A 692 9.50 9.23 3.79
N GLN A 693 9.31 8.89 2.52
CA GLN A 693 9.19 7.51 2.06
C GLN A 693 10.56 6.85 2.01
N PRO A 694 10.73 5.61 2.52
CA PRO A 694 12.03 4.92 2.50
C PRO A 694 12.38 4.33 1.13
N GLU A 695 13.69 4.10 0.94
CA GLU A 695 14.26 3.46 -0.24
C GLU A 695 14.22 1.94 -0.12
N PHE A 696 13.32 1.28 -0.84
CA PHE A 696 13.22 -0.18 -0.89
C PHE A 696 13.61 -0.79 -2.25
N LYS A 697 13.86 0.07 -3.24
CA LYS A 697 14.07 -0.38 -4.62
C LYS A 697 15.52 -0.31 -5.06
N TYR A 698 16.36 0.23 -4.20
CA TYR A 698 17.80 0.34 -4.45
C TYR A 698 18.58 0.12 -3.16
N CYS A 699 19.42 -0.91 -3.15
CA CYS A 699 20.35 -1.19 -2.08
C CYS A 699 21.57 -1.89 -2.67
N ALA A 700 22.78 -1.43 -2.35
CA ALA A 700 24.02 -2.05 -2.81
C ALA A 700 24.28 -3.37 -2.07
N VAL A 701 24.52 -4.44 -2.83
CA VAL A 701 24.75 -5.79 -2.28
C VAL A 701 25.87 -6.51 -3.00
N ARG A 702 26.43 -7.53 -2.31
CA ARG A 702 27.31 -8.54 -2.92
C ARG A 702 26.65 -9.90 -2.85
N LEU A 703 26.99 -10.76 -3.78
CA LEU A 703 26.45 -12.11 -3.92
C LEU A 703 27.58 -13.12 -4.08
N ALA A 704 27.52 -14.21 -3.31
CA ALA A 704 28.51 -15.29 -3.37
C ALA A 704 27.86 -16.65 -3.01
N PRO A 705 28.46 -17.78 -3.36
CA PRO A 705 28.08 -19.08 -2.80
C PRO A 705 28.14 -19.05 -1.27
N ALA A 706 27.12 -19.61 -0.59
CA ALA A 706 27.16 -19.69 0.87
C ALA A 706 28.32 -20.58 1.34
N PRO A 707 29.06 -20.24 2.43
CA PRO A 707 30.27 -20.95 2.85
C PRO A 707 30.10 -22.45 3.16
N ASP A 708 28.88 -22.82 3.60
CA ASP A 708 28.54 -24.21 4.03
C ASP A 708 27.48 -24.85 3.13
N ALA A 709 27.34 -24.40 1.90
CA ALA A 709 26.37 -24.96 0.96
C ALA A 709 26.83 -26.39 0.56
N LEU A 710 26.34 -27.39 1.28
CA LEU A 710 26.31 -28.77 0.76
C LEU A 710 25.72 -28.73 -0.65
N LYS A 711 26.32 -29.44 -1.59
CA LYS A 711 25.79 -29.57 -2.95
C LYS A 711 24.29 -29.85 -2.85
N PRO A 712 23.42 -29.12 -3.56
CA PRO A 712 22.00 -29.36 -3.49
C PRO A 712 21.71 -30.80 -3.83
N GLU A 713 20.98 -31.52 -2.97
CA GLU A 713 20.36 -32.77 -3.40
C GLU A 713 19.55 -32.45 -4.66
N PRO A 714 19.58 -33.30 -5.68
CA PRO A 714 18.88 -33.07 -6.92
C PRO A 714 17.38 -33.01 -6.63
N THR A 715 16.85 -31.83 -6.36
CA THR A 715 15.42 -31.59 -6.37
C THR A 715 14.97 -31.87 -7.79
N TYR A 716 14.21 -32.93 -7.97
CA TYR A 716 13.53 -33.29 -9.20
C TYR A 716 13.10 -32.05 -9.94
N ALA A 717 13.68 -31.81 -11.11
CA ALA A 717 13.24 -30.85 -12.09
C ALA A 717 11.75 -31.11 -12.36
N ARG A 718 10.86 -30.36 -11.72
CA ARG A 718 9.47 -30.30 -12.15
C ARG A 718 9.47 -29.61 -13.49
N THR A 719 9.46 -30.43 -14.54
CA THR A 719 9.09 -30.03 -15.89
C THR A 719 7.89 -29.09 -15.78
N THR A 720 8.10 -27.87 -16.20
CA THR A 720 7.04 -26.92 -16.46
C THR A 720 6.10 -27.51 -17.50
N ARG A 721 5.03 -28.16 -17.09
CA ARG A 721 3.87 -28.41 -17.93
C ARG A 721 3.15 -27.07 -18.16
N ARG A 722 3.71 -26.22 -18.98
CA ARG A 722 2.98 -25.24 -19.79
C ARG A 722 2.46 -26.03 -20.99
N ASP A 723 1.16 -25.98 -21.19
CA ASP A 723 0.32 -26.43 -22.29
C ASP A 723 -0.67 -27.55 -21.91
N ARG A 724 -1.71 -27.12 -21.20
CA ARG A 724 -3.06 -27.68 -21.37
C ARG A 724 -4.09 -26.55 -21.20
N PRO A 725 -4.88 -26.25 -22.23
CA PRO A 725 -6.03 -25.38 -22.10
C PRO A 725 -7.04 -26.07 -21.16
N LEU A 726 -7.59 -25.33 -20.21
CA LEU A 726 -8.72 -25.75 -19.41
C LEU A 726 -9.90 -26.03 -20.36
N ARG A 727 -10.20 -27.30 -20.64
CA ARG A 727 -11.44 -27.71 -21.24
C ARG A 727 -12.56 -27.44 -20.24
N ALA A 728 -13.50 -26.59 -20.61
CA ALA A 728 -14.76 -26.44 -19.93
C ALA A 728 -15.50 -27.77 -20.00
N THR A 729 -15.76 -28.37 -18.84
CA THR A 729 -16.66 -29.53 -18.74
C THR A 729 -18.09 -28.99 -18.81
N VAL A 730 -18.70 -29.12 -20.00
CA VAL A 730 -20.13 -28.97 -20.19
C VAL A 730 -20.76 -30.19 -19.54
N VAL A 731 -21.53 -29.99 -18.50
CA VAL A 731 -22.40 -31.02 -17.91
C VAL A 731 -23.66 -31.08 -18.79
N GLU A 732 -23.74 -32.06 -19.65
CA GLU A 732 -24.98 -32.41 -20.33
C GLU A 732 -25.98 -33.00 -19.32
N THR A 733 -27.08 -32.31 -19.09
CA THR A 733 -28.25 -32.85 -18.41
C THR A 733 -28.99 -33.81 -19.36
N ARG A 734 -28.87 -35.09 -19.10
CA ARG A 734 -29.77 -36.09 -19.76
C ARG A 734 -31.19 -35.95 -19.18
N SER A 735 -32.12 -35.55 -20.05
CA SER A 735 -33.54 -35.70 -19.80
C SER A 735 -33.90 -37.17 -20.05
N THR A 736 -34.39 -37.88 -19.05
CA THR A 736 -35.10 -39.16 -19.19
C THR A 736 -36.57 -38.85 -19.38
N SER A 737 -37.08 -39.02 -20.59
CA SER A 737 -38.46 -39.19 -20.85
C SER A 737 -38.85 -40.64 -20.55
N ALA A 738 -39.75 -40.88 -19.61
CA ALA A 738 -40.44 -42.14 -19.45
C ALA A 738 -41.80 -42.00 -20.08
N SER A 739 -42.04 -42.80 -21.11
CA SER A 739 -43.35 -43.11 -21.67
C SER A 739 -43.88 -44.33 -20.97
N SER A 740 -45.04 -44.25 -20.46
CA SER A 740 -46.28 -45.00 -20.55
C SER A 740 -47.19 -44.78 -19.35
#